data_321100a3f3e60d367a6324ca94f75d1c
#
_entry.id   321100a3f3e60d367a6324ca94f75d1c
#
_cell.length_a   1.000
_cell.length_b   1.000
_cell.length_c   1.000
_cell.angle_alpha   90.00
_cell.angle_beta   90.00
_cell.angle_gamma   90.00
#
_symmetry.space_group_name_H-M   'P 1'
#
loop_
_entity.id
_entity.type
_entity.pdbx_description
1 polymer ?
#
loop_
_entity_poly.entity_id
_entity_poly.type
_entity_poly.pdbx_seq_one_letter_code
_entity_poly.pdbx_strand_id
1 'polypeptide(L)'
;MALLFRWLLRLASTAVLLGLVAVGLVYYLASRSLPDYDKTLAVAGTTADIEIVRDNAGVPHILARSDRDAFFGLGYAHAQDRLWQMTLMRRTVQGRLSEIFGRRTVETDTLMRRLDLHTLAVRSVEAQDGATLDSLAAYAAGVNARIEEVNDRSLGRGAPEFFLFNAPLAPWQPADSIAIVKLMSLQLSGQFRNEILRARTSLRLPEAERLEDILPEIPGAGTAALPEYAQLFPGAKGQQFAQGRPEGPLSPVPEPDFAGASNAWAAATGRTAGSGTLLANDPHLGFTAPSTWYLARMDLATGGVIGGTIPGVPAILLGRSEQLAWGITSAYLDDQDLYIEELDPENNERYRTPDGWKRFRTRRSIVEIKDAAPVTVTLRWTDNGPVLPKSRFDLAGITPPGHVVSLAWTALSDTDTSMSAAIGLMKADSVEDAFERSDTYVAPAQMLTVIDDESIGMKLVGAMPERDAAHQSKGRMPSPGWIESNRWQGILPDSANPRWIDPEGGIVGNTNNKVIDRPFPRHISYDWGDSQRVQRWSAMMQGRAVHTRDSFIEAQLDTVSPAARTLLPLIGRDLWYTGEAAPEGTPERRRRRALDLLANWNGEMNEHLPEPLIYAAWLRALQDRLIRDDLGPLADDYDHIRPLFIERVFRDVDGASAWCDVVRSAPTETCTDIARLALDDALVWIDERYGSALESLRWGDAHQARHDHPVLGEVPVLRYFTNIRQSTSGGDFTLQRGLTLGHGRDPFANVHGATYRGVYDFADPDSSVFISSTGQSGHFLSRHYDDLGQLWRRGEYIPMSLDEDLARAASVGVTRLVTP
;
A
#
# COMPACT_ATOMS: atom_id res chain seq x y z
N MET A 1 -48.10 0.00 39.46
CA MET A 1 -46.83 0.73 39.21
C MET A 1 -45.63 0.07 39.94
N ALA A 2 -45.62 -0.12 41.23
CA ALA A 2 -44.49 -0.72 41.99
C ALA A 2 -44.15 -2.18 41.56
N LEU A 3 -45.18 -2.99 41.23
CA LEU A 3 -44.97 -4.38 40.79
C LEU A 3 -44.32 -4.41 39.39
N LEU A 4 -44.79 -3.58 38.47
CA LEU A 4 -44.24 -3.43 37.12
C LEU A 4 -42.80 -2.95 37.14
N PHE A 5 -42.50 -1.96 38.00
CA PHE A 5 -41.13 -1.47 38.18
C PHE A 5 -40.17 -2.55 38.71
N ARG A 6 -40.61 -3.37 39.67
CA ARG A 6 -39.83 -4.50 40.21
C ARG A 6 -39.55 -5.56 39.14
N TRP A 7 -40.52 -5.84 38.23
CA TRP A 7 -40.32 -6.76 37.12
C TRP A 7 -39.35 -6.18 36.07
N LEU A 8 -39.50 -4.90 35.72
CA LEU A 8 -38.57 -4.21 34.82
C LEU A 8 -37.16 -4.19 35.36
N LEU A 9 -37.00 -3.90 36.69
CA LEU A 9 -35.70 -3.93 37.33
C LEU A 9 -35.05 -5.33 37.31
N ARG A 10 -35.84 -6.38 37.60
CA ARG A 10 -35.38 -7.77 37.49
C ARG A 10 -34.98 -8.14 36.07
N LEU A 11 -35.77 -7.77 35.05
CA LEU A 11 -35.45 -7.97 33.65
C LEU A 11 -34.17 -7.25 33.25
N ALA A 12 -34.04 -5.99 33.66
CA ALA A 12 -32.81 -5.22 33.38
C ALA A 12 -31.61 -5.84 34.10
N SER A 13 -31.74 -6.22 35.37
CA SER A 13 -30.66 -6.88 36.10
C SER A 13 -30.28 -8.25 35.52
N THR A 14 -31.25 -9.03 35.05
CA THR A 14 -31.01 -10.30 34.39
C THR A 14 -30.34 -10.08 33.03
N ALA A 15 -30.76 -9.09 32.26
CA ALA A 15 -30.12 -8.74 30.99
C ALA A 15 -28.66 -8.30 31.18
N VAL A 16 -28.39 -7.46 32.20
CA VAL A 16 -27.02 -7.06 32.57
C VAL A 16 -26.17 -8.27 32.98
N LEU A 17 -26.73 -9.15 33.83
CA LEU A 17 -26.00 -10.36 34.27
C LEU A 17 -25.69 -11.28 33.10
N LEU A 18 -26.65 -11.52 32.18
CA LEU A 18 -26.43 -12.30 30.97
C LEU A 18 -25.40 -11.64 30.05
N GLY A 19 -25.42 -10.31 29.94
CA GLY A 19 -24.39 -9.56 29.22
C GLY A 19 -23.00 -9.75 29.81
N LEU A 20 -22.86 -9.65 31.14
CA LEU A 20 -21.60 -9.88 31.83
C LEU A 20 -21.09 -11.33 31.66
N VAL A 21 -21.98 -12.31 31.73
CA VAL A 21 -21.64 -13.72 31.49
C VAL A 21 -21.19 -13.93 30.05
N ALA A 22 -21.86 -13.33 29.08
CA ALA A 22 -21.48 -13.41 27.66
C ALA A 22 -20.12 -12.77 27.44
N VAL A 23 -19.85 -11.58 27.99
CA VAL A 23 -18.54 -10.92 27.93
C VAL A 23 -17.46 -11.79 28.58
N GLY A 24 -17.73 -12.35 29.76
CA GLY A 24 -16.81 -13.24 30.45
C GLY A 24 -16.49 -14.51 29.64
N LEU A 25 -17.48 -15.07 28.96
CA LEU A 25 -17.30 -16.23 28.09
C LEU A 25 -16.46 -15.88 26.85
N VAL A 26 -16.76 -14.76 26.20
CA VAL A 26 -15.98 -14.28 25.04
C VAL A 26 -14.53 -14.01 25.44
N TYR A 27 -14.31 -13.33 26.57
CA TYR A 27 -12.97 -13.10 27.10
C TYR A 27 -12.24 -14.42 27.40
N TYR A 28 -12.91 -15.37 28.07
CA TYR A 28 -12.34 -16.66 28.37
C TYR A 28 -11.93 -17.42 27.09
N LEU A 29 -12.82 -17.50 26.11
CA LEU A 29 -12.54 -18.18 24.84
C LEU A 29 -11.39 -17.48 24.10
N ALA A 30 -11.44 -16.16 23.94
CA ALA A 30 -10.39 -15.40 23.30
C ALA A 30 -9.04 -15.58 24.01
N SER A 31 -9.01 -15.48 25.35
CA SER A 31 -7.78 -15.65 26.12
C SER A 31 -7.12 -17.02 25.97
N ARG A 32 -7.92 -18.08 25.64
CA ARG A 32 -7.38 -19.43 25.39
C ARG A 32 -6.60 -19.55 24.09
N SER A 33 -6.73 -18.58 23.17
CA SER A 33 -5.98 -18.53 21.91
C SER A 33 -4.73 -17.62 21.98
N LEU A 34 -4.48 -16.98 23.14
CA LEU A 34 -3.24 -16.24 23.32
C LEU A 34 -2.03 -17.17 23.20
N PRO A 35 -1.00 -16.77 22.44
CA PRO A 35 0.22 -17.54 22.34
C PRO A 35 0.96 -17.59 23.69
N ASP A 36 1.47 -18.78 24.02
CA ASP A 36 2.40 -18.98 25.11
C ASP A 36 3.82 -18.93 24.55
N TYR A 37 4.58 -17.93 24.98
CA TYR A 37 5.95 -17.74 24.51
C TYR A 37 6.99 -18.47 25.37
N ASP A 38 6.62 -18.93 26.57
CA ASP A 38 7.55 -19.61 27.47
C ASP A 38 7.22 -21.10 27.57
N LYS A 39 7.67 -21.88 26.56
CA LYS A 39 7.39 -23.31 26.47
C LYS A 39 8.46 -24.08 25.73
N THR A 40 8.50 -25.41 25.96
CA THR A 40 9.28 -26.36 25.17
C THR A 40 8.34 -27.29 24.43
N LEU A 41 8.56 -27.48 23.14
CA LEU A 41 7.74 -28.32 22.28
C LEU A 41 8.64 -29.23 21.44
N ALA A 42 8.39 -30.55 21.43
CA ALA A 42 9.02 -31.46 20.49
C ALA A 42 8.34 -31.32 19.12
N VAL A 43 9.13 -31.08 18.08
CA VAL A 43 8.63 -30.85 16.72
C VAL A 43 9.44 -31.67 15.72
N ALA A 44 8.76 -32.26 14.76
CA ALA A 44 9.43 -32.99 13.67
C ALA A 44 9.88 -32.00 12.58
N GLY A 45 11.00 -32.31 11.91
CA GLY A 45 11.46 -31.56 10.75
C GLY A 45 12.58 -30.55 11.01
N THR A 46 13.02 -30.40 12.28
CA THR A 46 14.22 -29.65 12.66
C THR A 46 15.45 -30.56 12.61
N THR A 47 16.61 -29.97 12.38
CA THR A 47 17.91 -30.68 12.39
C THR A 47 18.63 -30.52 13.74
N ALA A 48 18.33 -29.45 14.48
CA ALA A 48 18.79 -29.17 15.83
C ALA A 48 17.70 -28.41 16.59
N ASP A 49 17.90 -28.24 17.90
CA ASP A 49 17.02 -27.42 18.72
C ASP A 49 17.07 -25.96 18.29
N ILE A 50 15.92 -25.32 18.30
CA ILE A 50 15.74 -23.91 17.93
C ILE A 50 15.22 -23.16 19.18
N GLU A 51 15.79 -22.03 19.49
CA GLU A 51 15.27 -21.11 20.48
C GLU A 51 14.68 -19.87 19.80
N ILE A 52 13.43 -19.53 20.14
CA ILE A 52 12.76 -18.30 19.72
C ILE A 52 12.66 -17.43 20.98
N VAL A 53 13.59 -16.50 21.11
CA VAL A 53 13.65 -15.55 22.23
C VAL A 53 12.83 -14.33 21.88
N ARG A 54 11.81 -14.01 22.67
CA ARG A 54 10.99 -12.81 22.50
C ARG A 54 11.54 -11.70 23.39
N ASP A 55 11.94 -10.58 22.80
CA ASP A 55 12.36 -9.41 23.54
C ASP A 55 11.15 -8.65 24.16
N ASN A 56 11.39 -7.53 24.83
CA ASN A 56 10.36 -6.73 25.48
C ASN A 56 9.37 -6.06 24.53
N ALA A 57 9.70 -5.92 23.24
CA ALA A 57 8.83 -5.47 22.17
C ALA A 57 8.07 -6.62 21.48
N GLY A 58 8.31 -7.86 21.93
CA GLY A 58 7.72 -9.07 21.35
C GLY A 58 8.38 -9.50 20.03
N VAL A 59 9.50 -8.89 19.65
CA VAL A 59 10.24 -9.29 18.43
C VAL A 59 10.88 -10.67 18.67
N PRO A 60 10.65 -11.66 17.77
CA PRO A 60 11.29 -12.95 17.87
C PRO A 60 12.73 -12.87 17.37
N HIS A 61 13.65 -13.32 18.19
CA HIS A 61 15.03 -13.63 17.84
C HIS A 61 15.15 -15.16 17.68
N ILE A 62 15.27 -15.62 16.45
CA ILE A 62 15.30 -17.05 16.09
C ILE A 62 16.74 -17.49 16.06
N LEU A 63 17.17 -18.18 17.12
CA LEU A 63 18.52 -18.69 17.31
C LEU A 63 18.56 -20.13 16.80
N ALA A 64 19.24 -20.34 15.68
CA ALA A 64 19.29 -21.61 14.96
C ALA A 64 20.72 -21.91 14.51
N ARG A 65 21.02 -23.18 14.18
CA ARG A 65 22.35 -23.65 13.74
C ARG A 65 22.44 -23.84 12.23
N SER A 66 21.33 -23.70 11.52
CA SER A 66 21.28 -23.88 10.07
C SER A 66 20.18 -22.99 9.48
N ASP A 67 20.33 -22.61 8.20
CA ASP A 67 19.29 -21.89 7.48
C ASP A 67 17.95 -22.60 7.55
N ARG A 68 17.94 -23.94 7.39
CA ARG A 68 16.74 -24.73 7.48
C ARG A 68 16.02 -24.55 8.80
N ASP A 69 16.74 -24.61 9.93
CA ASP A 69 16.15 -24.44 11.25
C ASP A 69 15.72 -22.98 11.50
N ALA A 70 16.47 -22.01 10.98
CA ALA A 70 16.10 -20.59 11.04
C ALA A 70 14.77 -20.32 10.31
N PHE A 71 14.60 -20.82 9.08
CA PHE A 71 13.34 -20.69 8.35
C PHE A 71 12.18 -21.45 9.01
N PHE A 72 12.45 -22.63 9.59
CA PHE A 72 11.47 -23.36 10.40
C PHE A 72 10.99 -22.49 11.57
N GLY A 73 11.95 -21.92 12.34
CA GLY A 73 11.65 -21.03 13.46
C GLY A 73 10.83 -19.81 13.05
N LEU A 74 11.15 -19.17 11.91
CA LEU A 74 10.39 -18.03 11.39
C LEU A 74 8.96 -18.44 11.04
N GLY A 75 8.77 -19.58 10.38
CA GLY A 75 7.44 -20.10 10.04
C GLY A 75 6.59 -20.36 11.29
N TYR A 76 7.19 -20.95 12.31
CA TYR A 76 6.54 -21.17 13.59
C TYR A 76 6.16 -19.86 14.28
N ALA A 77 7.07 -18.86 14.33
CA ALA A 77 6.86 -17.55 14.95
C ALA A 77 5.75 -16.77 14.25
N HIS A 78 5.75 -16.73 12.91
CA HIS A 78 4.66 -16.12 12.14
C HIS A 78 3.30 -16.75 12.44
N ALA A 79 3.23 -18.06 12.44
CA ALA A 79 1.98 -18.76 12.75
C ALA A 79 1.58 -18.64 14.23
N GLN A 80 2.52 -18.48 15.15
CA GLN A 80 2.24 -18.24 16.56
C GLN A 80 1.51 -16.93 16.79
N ASP A 81 1.88 -15.86 16.07
CA ASP A 81 1.37 -14.51 16.27
C ASP A 81 0.32 -14.08 15.26
N ARG A 82 0.37 -14.57 14.03
CA ARG A 82 -0.35 -14.02 12.87
C ARG A 82 -1.15 -15.05 12.08
N LEU A 83 -1.49 -16.20 12.67
CA LEU A 83 -2.12 -17.35 11.97
C LEU A 83 -3.41 -16.95 11.23
N TRP A 84 -4.23 -16.08 11.83
CA TRP A 84 -5.44 -15.59 11.16
C TRP A 84 -5.09 -14.74 9.94
N GLN A 85 -4.18 -13.76 10.07
CA GLN A 85 -3.74 -12.92 8.95
C GLN A 85 -3.20 -13.76 7.79
N MET A 86 -2.34 -14.74 8.08
CA MET A 86 -1.81 -15.70 7.09
C MET A 86 -2.94 -16.48 6.41
N THR A 87 -3.91 -16.97 7.18
CA THR A 87 -5.06 -17.72 6.66
C THR A 87 -5.94 -16.85 5.77
N LEU A 88 -6.18 -15.61 6.17
CA LEU A 88 -6.98 -14.65 5.40
C LEU A 88 -6.31 -14.33 4.06
N MET A 89 -5.02 -13.97 4.06
CA MET A 89 -4.25 -13.69 2.83
C MET A 89 -4.22 -14.87 1.88
N ARG A 90 -3.94 -16.09 2.40
CA ARG A 90 -3.97 -17.32 1.60
C ARG A 90 -5.33 -17.56 0.96
N ARG A 91 -6.43 -17.41 1.71
CA ARG A 91 -7.78 -17.56 1.17
C ARG A 91 -8.14 -16.51 0.15
N THR A 92 -7.67 -15.28 0.37
CA THR A 92 -7.84 -14.17 -0.59
C THR A 92 -7.23 -14.54 -1.93
N VAL A 93 -5.94 -14.91 -1.95
CA VAL A 93 -5.26 -15.23 -3.22
C VAL A 93 -5.81 -16.50 -3.90
N GLN A 94 -6.35 -17.44 -3.12
CA GLN A 94 -7.05 -18.63 -3.64
C GLN A 94 -8.45 -18.33 -4.18
N GLY A 95 -9.02 -17.15 -3.92
CA GLY A 95 -10.43 -16.82 -4.23
C GLY A 95 -11.39 -17.70 -3.46
N ARG A 96 -11.22 -17.81 -2.13
CA ARG A 96 -11.96 -18.69 -1.22
C ARG A 96 -12.52 -17.99 0.01
N LEU A 97 -12.67 -16.67 -0.04
CA LEU A 97 -13.24 -15.89 1.06
C LEU A 97 -14.73 -16.18 1.26
N SER A 98 -15.47 -16.47 0.18
CA SER A 98 -16.92 -16.73 0.22
C SER A 98 -17.29 -17.97 1.02
N GLU A 99 -16.36 -18.93 1.17
CA GLU A 99 -16.53 -20.09 2.05
C GLU A 99 -16.70 -19.69 3.52
N ILE A 100 -16.21 -18.51 3.91
CA ILE A 100 -16.27 -17.99 5.28
C ILE A 100 -17.26 -16.83 5.39
N PHE A 101 -17.21 -15.89 4.44
CA PHE A 101 -17.90 -14.61 4.52
C PHE A 101 -19.18 -14.53 3.68
N GLY A 102 -19.53 -15.63 2.97
CA GLY A 102 -20.75 -15.71 2.20
C GLY A 102 -20.74 -14.82 0.95
N ARG A 103 -21.94 -14.37 0.54
CA ARG A 103 -22.15 -13.65 -0.73
C ARG A 103 -21.34 -12.36 -0.89
N ARG A 104 -20.97 -11.69 0.21
CA ARG A 104 -20.29 -10.39 0.16
C ARG A 104 -18.90 -10.42 -0.47
N THR A 105 -18.26 -11.59 -0.56
CA THR A 105 -16.91 -11.76 -1.11
C THR A 105 -16.85 -12.54 -2.42
N VAL A 106 -18.01 -12.89 -3.01
CA VAL A 106 -18.08 -13.66 -4.27
C VAL A 106 -17.42 -12.91 -5.43
N GLU A 107 -17.59 -11.59 -5.51
CA GLU A 107 -16.96 -10.79 -6.55
C GLU A 107 -15.44 -10.76 -6.40
N THR A 108 -14.94 -10.62 -5.16
CA THR A 108 -13.50 -10.71 -4.83
C THR A 108 -12.95 -12.08 -5.22
N ASP A 109 -13.60 -13.16 -4.80
CA ASP A 109 -13.17 -14.52 -5.14
C ASP A 109 -13.16 -14.75 -6.66
N THR A 110 -14.18 -14.24 -7.36
CA THR A 110 -14.27 -14.34 -8.81
C THR A 110 -13.10 -13.61 -9.50
N LEU A 111 -12.75 -12.41 -9.04
CA LEU A 111 -11.61 -11.65 -9.55
C LEU A 111 -10.29 -12.41 -9.30
N MET A 112 -10.05 -12.88 -8.08
CA MET A 112 -8.83 -13.60 -7.73
C MET A 112 -8.65 -14.88 -8.56
N ARG A 113 -9.75 -15.60 -8.83
CA ARG A 113 -9.74 -16.78 -9.73
C ARG A 113 -9.51 -16.43 -11.19
N ARG A 114 -9.92 -15.22 -11.66
CA ARG A 114 -9.62 -14.75 -13.01
C ARG A 114 -8.15 -14.41 -13.17
N LEU A 115 -7.56 -13.71 -12.20
CA LEU A 115 -6.13 -13.42 -12.16
C LEU A 115 -5.29 -14.69 -11.99
N ASP A 116 -5.85 -15.73 -11.37
CA ASP A 116 -5.27 -17.07 -11.19
C ASP A 116 -3.94 -17.08 -10.43
N LEU A 117 -3.68 -16.09 -9.59
CA LEU A 117 -2.40 -15.86 -8.91
C LEU A 117 -1.94 -17.08 -8.11
N HIS A 118 -2.86 -17.80 -7.47
CA HIS A 118 -2.50 -19.02 -6.71
C HIS A 118 -1.98 -20.14 -7.62
N THR A 119 -2.62 -20.40 -8.77
CA THR A 119 -2.15 -21.43 -9.72
C THR A 119 -0.78 -21.04 -10.30
N LEU A 120 -0.58 -19.75 -10.59
CA LEU A 120 0.70 -19.23 -11.05
C LEU A 120 1.79 -19.39 -9.97
N ALA A 121 1.46 -19.13 -8.70
CA ALA A 121 2.36 -19.36 -7.58
C ALA A 121 2.76 -20.84 -7.45
N VAL A 122 1.82 -21.78 -7.62
CA VAL A 122 2.12 -23.23 -7.62
C VAL A 122 3.14 -23.58 -8.69
N ARG A 123 3.00 -23.02 -9.90
CA ARG A 123 3.96 -23.27 -10.99
C ARG A 123 5.31 -22.58 -10.72
N SER A 124 5.30 -21.40 -10.14
CA SER A 124 6.52 -20.65 -9.79
C SER A 124 7.37 -21.35 -8.72
N VAL A 125 6.83 -22.35 -7.99
CA VAL A 125 7.66 -23.15 -7.07
C VAL A 125 8.79 -23.85 -7.83
N GLU A 126 8.50 -24.43 -9.00
CA GLU A 126 9.48 -25.16 -9.79
C GLU A 126 10.57 -24.27 -10.41
N ALA A 127 10.32 -22.97 -10.47
CA ALA A 127 11.26 -21.99 -11.00
C ALA A 127 12.29 -21.51 -9.95
N GLN A 128 12.08 -21.82 -8.67
CA GLN A 128 12.97 -21.39 -7.59
C GLN A 128 14.27 -22.21 -7.60
N ASP A 129 15.36 -21.60 -7.14
CA ASP A 129 16.61 -22.33 -6.90
C ASP A 129 16.49 -23.33 -5.73
N GLY A 130 17.44 -24.27 -5.66
CA GLY A 130 17.42 -25.34 -4.67
C GLY A 130 17.45 -24.85 -3.21
N ALA A 131 18.23 -23.82 -2.91
CA ALA A 131 18.32 -23.27 -1.55
C ALA A 131 17.00 -22.59 -1.14
N THR A 132 16.36 -21.92 -2.08
CA THR A 132 15.04 -21.32 -1.88
C THR A 132 13.96 -22.38 -1.68
N LEU A 133 13.98 -23.48 -2.44
CA LEU A 133 13.05 -24.59 -2.25
C LEU A 133 13.19 -25.21 -0.84
N ASP A 134 14.41 -25.40 -0.37
CA ASP A 134 14.68 -25.93 0.98
C ASP A 134 14.17 -24.96 2.05
N SER A 135 14.36 -23.64 1.86
CA SER A 135 13.91 -22.59 2.78
C SER A 135 12.38 -22.51 2.83
N LEU A 136 11.71 -22.56 1.68
CA LEU A 136 10.25 -22.60 1.57
C LEU A 136 9.64 -23.84 2.25
N ALA A 137 10.27 -25.02 2.06
CA ALA A 137 9.83 -26.25 2.68
C ALA A 137 10.01 -26.23 4.20
N ALA A 138 11.14 -25.72 4.69
CA ALA A 138 11.42 -25.57 6.12
C ALA A 138 10.46 -24.57 6.78
N TYR A 139 10.22 -23.42 6.17
CA TYR A 139 9.25 -22.45 6.62
C TYR A 139 7.84 -23.04 6.71
N ALA A 140 7.39 -23.74 5.66
CA ALA A 140 6.09 -24.40 5.65
C ALA A 140 5.98 -25.45 6.78
N ALA A 141 7.06 -26.21 7.05
CA ALA A 141 7.09 -27.16 8.15
C ALA A 141 6.94 -26.46 9.51
N GLY A 142 7.59 -25.31 9.72
CA GLY A 142 7.44 -24.52 10.95
C GLY A 142 6.01 -23.97 11.15
N VAL A 143 5.38 -23.44 10.09
CA VAL A 143 3.97 -23.04 10.12
C VAL A 143 3.07 -24.23 10.46
N ASN A 144 3.33 -25.39 9.87
CA ASN A 144 2.53 -26.61 10.07
C ASN A 144 2.70 -27.16 11.49
N ALA A 145 3.88 -27.11 12.08
CA ALA A 145 4.10 -27.50 13.47
C ALA A 145 3.21 -26.67 14.42
N ARG A 146 3.03 -25.37 14.15
CA ARG A 146 2.10 -24.53 14.91
C ARG A 146 0.64 -24.89 14.62
N ILE A 147 0.27 -25.18 13.38
CA ILE A 147 -1.09 -25.60 13.02
C ILE A 147 -1.46 -26.92 13.72
N GLU A 148 -0.55 -27.89 13.78
CA GLU A 148 -0.73 -29.15 14.50
C GLU A 148 -0.96 -28.89 15.98
N GLU A 149 -0.12 -28.07 16.63
CA GLU A 149 -0.30 -27.69 18.04
C GLU A 149 -1.68 -27.07 18.29
N VAL A 150 -2.18 -26.21 17.39
CA VAL A 150 -3.51 -25.59 17.51
C VAL A 150 -4.61 -26.63 17.36
N ASN A 151 -4.48 -27.57 16.44
CA ASN A 151 -5.47 -28.62 16.19
C ASN A 151 -5.57 -29.61 17.35
N ASP A 152 -4.48 -29.89 18.05
CA ASP A 152 -4.44 -30.79 19.23
C ASP A 152 -5.13 -30.17 20.45
N ARG A 153 -5.33 -28.87 20.47
CA ARG A 153 -5.94 -28.14 21.59
C ARG A 153 -7.39 -27.76 21.25
N SER A 154 -8.36 -28.42 21.84
CA SER A 154 -9.79 -28.25 21.52
C SER A 154 -10.35 -26.86 21.75
N LEU A 155 -9.77 -26.06 22.65
CA LEU A 155 -10.22 -24.69 22.97
C LEU A 155 -9.27 -23.60 22.46
N GLY A 156 -8.02 -23.88 22.16
CA GLY A 156 -7.05 -22.90 21.67
C GLY A 156 -7.00 -22.90 20.16
N ARG A 157 -7.88 -22.18 19.48
CA ARG A 157 -7.98 -22.13 18.03
C ARG A 157 -6.91 -21.26 17.33
N GLY A 158 -5.86 -20.86 18.02
CA GLY A 158 -4.72 -20.11 17.49
C GLY A 158 -4.96 -18.63 17.25
N ALA A 159 -6.23 -18.20 17.13
CA ALA A 159 -6.62 -16.78 17.04
C ALA A 159 -8.11 -16.65 17.41
N PRO A 160 -8.52 -15.47 17.93
CA PRO A 160 -9.91 -15.24 18.37
C PRO A 160 -10.90 -15.30 17.21
N GLU A 161 -10.51 -14.96 15.99
CA GLU A 161 -11.35 -14.96 14.80
C GLU A 161 -11.85 -16.35 14.46
N PHE A 162 -11.08 -17.41 14.73
CA PHE A 162 -11.48 -18.81 14.49
C PHE A 162 -12.64 -19.29 15.38
N PHE A 163 -12.98 -18.55 16.45
CA PHE A 163 -14.19 -18.83 17.21
C PHE A 163 -15.45 -18.25 16.55
N LEU A 164 -15.30 -17.17 15.77
CA LEU A 164 -16.41 -16.53 15.06
C LEU A 164 -16.56 -17.05 13.63
N PHE A 165 -15.43 -17.33 13.00
CA PHE A 165 -15.35 -17.77 11.63
C PHE A 165 -14.75 -19.17 11.58
N ASN A 166 -15.60 -20.19 11.39
CA ASN A 166 -15.14 -21.57 11.30
C ASN A 166 -14.37 -21.80 9.99
N ALA A 167 -13.08 -21.50 10.00
CA ALA A 167 -12.18 -21.67 8.89
C ALA A 167 -11.27 -22.86 9.17
N PRO A 168 -11.39 -23.99 8.44
CA PRO A 168 -10.46 -25.08 8.58
C PRO A 168 -9.02 -24.66 8.30
N LEU A 169 -8.09 -25.06 9.17
CA LEU A 169 -6.66 -24.83 9.02
C LEU A 169 -6.08 -25.95 8.14
N ALA A 170 -5.88 -25.64 6.85
CA ALA A 170 -5.17 -26.54 5.96
C ALA A 170 -3.66 -26.38 6.14
N PRO A 171 -2.85 -27.42 5.93
CA PRO A 171 -1.40 -27.33 5.94
C PRO A 171 -0.88 -26.25 4.99
N TRP A 172 0.14 -25.53 5.43
CA TRP A 172 0.84 -24.54 4.62
C TRP A 172 1.73 -25.22 3.60
N GLN A 173 1.76 -24.72 2.37
CA GLN A 173 2.57 -25.22 1.28
C GLN A 173 3.59 -24.16 0.83
N PRO A 174 4.73 -24.53 0.23
CA PRO A 174 5.66 -23.59 -0.39
C PRO A 174 5.00 -22.58 -1.33
N ALA A 175 4.03 -23.04 -2.13
CA ALA A 175 3.25 -22.20 -3.03
C ALA A 175 2.43 -21.11 -2.33
N ASP A 176 2.00 -21.32 -1.08
CA ASP A 176 1.24 -20.33 -0.33
C ASP A 176 2.10 -19.09 -0.05
N SER A 177 3.40 -19.27 0.23
CA SER A 177 4.34 -18.17 0.45
C SER A 177 4.57 -17.32 -0.83
N ILE A 178 4.77 -17.99 -1.97
CA ILE A 178 4.87 -17.28 -3.26
C ILE A 178 3.54 -16.56 -3.60
N ALA A 179 2.41 -17.20 -3.28
CA ALA A 179 1.09 -16.61 -3.50
C ALA A 179 0.87 -15.33 -2.68
N ILE A 180 1.43 -15.24 -1.46
CA ILE A 180 1.41 -13.99 -0.68
C ILE A 180 2.22 -12.89 -1.39
N VAL A 181 3.38 -13.18 -1.96
CA VAL A 181 4.15 -12.18 -2.74
C VAL A 181 3.35 -11.71 -3.95
N LYS A 182 2.68 -12.60 -4.69
CA LYS A 182 1.79 -12.21 -5.79
C LYS A 182 0.58 -11.40 -5.33
N LEU A 183 0.05 -11.66 -4.13
CA LEU A 183 -1.00 -10.85 -3.52
C LEU A 183 -0.48 -9.44 -3.18
N MET A 184 0.74 -9.34 -2.67
CA MET A 184 1.39 -8.04 -2.42
C MET A 184 1.63 -7.29 -3.73
N SER A 185 1.99 -7.98 -4.82
CA SER A 185 2.08 -7.37 -6.15
C SER A 185 0.75 -6.71 -6.56
N LEU A 186 -0.39 -7.37 -6.29
CA LEU A 186 -1.71 -6.79 -6.58
C LEU A 186 -2.01 -5.54 -5.74
N GLN A 187 -1.54 -5.50 -4.50
CA GLN A 187 -1.74 -4.36 -3.61
C GLN A 187 -0.82 -3.17 -3.94
N LEU A 188 0.30 -3.42 -4.63
CA LEU A 188 1.30 -2.41 -4.94
C LEU A 188 1.26 -1.94 -6.41
N SER A 189 0.44 -2.57 -7.26
CA SER A 189 0.31 -2.24 -8.68
C SER A 189 -1.03 -1.57 -8.94
N GLY A 190 -1.00 -0.44 -9.64
CA GLY A 190 -2.20 0.35 -9.96
C GLY A 190 -2.23 0.91 -11.37
N GLN A 191 -1.24 0.59 -12.22
CA GLN A 191 -1.08 1.21 -13.54
C GLN A 191 -2.30 0.99 -14.44
N PHE A 192 -2.86 -0.20 -14.48
CA PHE A 192 -4.07 -0.46 -15.27
C PHE A 192 -5.26 0.43 -14.88
N ARG A 193 -5.36 0.90 -13.64
CA ARG A 193 -6.42 1.82 -13.19
C ARG A 193 -6.19 3.23 -13.73
N ASN A 194 -4.94 3.66 -13.84
CA ASN A 194 -4.58 4.93 -14.46
C ASN A 194 -4.91 4.95 -15.94
N GLU A 195 -4.70 3.81 -16.67
CA GLU A 195 -5.15 3.67 -18.05
C GLU A 195 -6.68 3.84 -18.16
N ILE A 196 -7.46 3.22 -17.26
CA ILE A 196 -8.91 3.33 -17.23
C ILE A 196 -9.34 4.77 -16.96
N LEU A 197 -8.76 5.41 -15.94
CA LEU A 197 -9.07 6.79 -15.59
C LEU A 197 -8.77 7.73 -16.77
N ARG A 198 -7.61 7.59 -17.41
CA ARG A 198 -7.22 8.40 -18.57
C ARG A 198 -8.16 8.18 -19.76
N ALA A 199 -8.55 6.94 -20.06
CA ALA A 199 -9.51 6.63 -21.12
C ALA A 199 -10.89 7.24 -20.84
N ARG A 200 -11.40 7.14 -19.60
CA ARG A 200 -12.67 7.75 -19.19
C ARG A 200 -12.62 9.27 -19.27
N THR A 201 -11.52 9.86 -18.83
CA THR A 201 -11.31 11.32 -18.90
C THR A 201 -11.22 11.79 -20.35
N SER A 202 -10.49 11.09 -21.21
CA SER A 202 -10.40 11.39 -22.66
C SER A 202 -11.77 11.31 -23.36
N LEU A 203 -12.65 10.39 -22.94
CA LEU A 203 -14.03 10.33 -23.49
C LEU A 203 -14.89 11.51 -23.01
N ARG A 204 -14.56 12.13 -21.92
CA ARG A 204 -15.28 13.27 -21.35
C ARG A 204 -14.72 14.61 -21.79
N LEU A 205 -13.42 14.69 -21.91
CA LEU A 205 -12.65 15.85 -22.36
C LEU A 205 -11.94 15.50 -23.68
N PRO A 206 -12.54 15.83 -24.82
CA PRO A 206 -11.94 15.50 -26.12
C PRO A 206 -10.72 16.39 -26.44
N GLU A 207 -10.60 17.56 -25.80
CA GLU A 207 -9.46 18.43 -25.99
C GLU A 207 -8.23 17.85 -25.28
N ALA A 208 -7.18 17.55 -26.03
CA ALA A 208 -5.95 16.95 -25.51
C ALA A 208 -5.28 17.80 -24.41
N GLU A 209 -5.34 19.13 -24.57
CA GLU A 209 -4.79 20.11 -23.65
C GLU A 209 -5.46 20.01 -22.29
N ARG A 210 -6.79 19.87 -22.24
CA ARG A 210 -7.54 19.72 -20.97
C ARG A 210 -7.25 18.39 -20.28
N LEU A 211 -7.05 17.32 -21.04
CA LEU A 211 -6.62 16.03 -20.49
C LEU A 211 -5.22 16.15 -19.88
N GLU A 212 -4.31 16.87 -20.52
CA GLU A 212 -2.95 17.12 -20.05
C GLU A 212 -2.94 18.00 -18.79
N ASP A 213 -3.88 18.95 -18.67
CA ASP A 213 -3.99 19.79 -17.48
C ASP A 213 -4.29 18.95 -16.22
N ILE A 214 -5.29 18.08 -16.29
CA ILE A 214 -5.76 17.32 -15.11
C ILE A 214 -4.93 16.05 -14.83
N LEU A 215 -4.33 15.47 -15.86
CA LEU A 215 -3.42 14.33 -15.79
C LEU A 215 -2.06 14.68 -16.41
N PRO A 216 -1.36 15.70 -15.86
CA PRO A 216 -0.11 16.18 -16.43
C PRO A 216 0.97 15.10 -16.34
N GLU A 217 1.82 15.07 -17.36
CA GLU A 217 3.05 14.31 -17.26
C GLU A 217 4.05 15.01 -16.34
N ILE A 218 4.79 14.21 -15.60
CA ILE A 218 5.91 14.75 -14.81
C ILE A 218 6.98 15.24 -15.80
N PRO A 219 7.42 16.51 -15.71
CA PRO A 219 8.33 17.11 -16.68
C PRO A 219 9.56 16.28 -16.97
N GLY A 220 9.93 16.19 -18.25
CA GLY A 220 11.09 15.47 -18.76
C GLY A 220 10.93 15.09 -20.22
N ALA A 221 11.83 14.25 -20.77
CA ALA A 221 11.81 13.86 -22.18
C ALA A 221 10.55 13.05 -22.49
N GLY A 222 9.86 13.46 -23.54
CA GLY A 222 9.01 12.57 -24.28
C GLY A 222 7.55 12.56 -23.91
N THR A 223 6.94 13.73 -23.72
CA THR A 223 5.50 13.84 -23.89
C THR A 223 5.14 13.40 -25.32
N ALA A 224 4.61 12.20 -25.45
CA ALA A 224 4.11 11.73 -26.72
C ALA A 224 2.66 12.14 -26.85
N ALA A 225 2.30 12.83 -27.92
CA ALA A 225 0.91 13.05 -28.25
C ALA A 225 0.17 11.69 -28.28
N LEU A 226 -0.91 11.58 -27.50
CA LEU A 226 -1.75 10.40 -27.45
C LEU A 226 -2.95 10.63 -28.39
N PRO A 227 -3.44 9.58 -29.08
CA PRO A 227 -4.71 9.65 -29.77
C PRO A 227 -5.83 9.84 -28.73
N GLU A 228 -6.93 10.49 -29.12
CA GLU A 228 -8.15 10.44 -28.33
C GLU A 228 -8.63 9.00 -28.18
N TYR A 229 -9.13 8.61 -27.03
CA TYR A 229 -9.61 7.24 -26.81
C TYR A 229 -10.74 6.87 -27.78
N ALA A 230 -11.61 7.84 -28.14
CA ALA A 230 -12.67 7.67 -29.12
C ALA A 230 -12.14 7.36 -30.54
N GLN A 231 -10.91 7.78 -30.88
CA GLN A 231 -10.28 7.44 -32.15
C GLN A 231 -9.78 5.99 -32.18
N LEU A 232 -9.29 5.49 -31.04
CA LEU A 232 -8.91 4.08 -30.89
C LEU A 232 -10.15 3.18 -30.91
N PHE A 233 -11.25 3.65 -30.32
CA PHE A 233 -12.49 2.88 -30.16
C PHE A 233 -13.74 3.73 -30.47
N PRO A 234 -14.09 3.90 -31.76
CA PRO A 234 -15.25 4.74 -32.16
C PRO A 234 -16.60 4.31 -31.58
N GLY A 235 -16.71 3.09 -31.07
CA GLY A 235 -17.90 2.56 -30.41
C GLY A 235 -17.94 2.77 -28.89
N ALA A 236 -16.86 3.26 -28.29
CA ALA A 236 -16.83 3.62 -26.89
C ALA A 236 -17.65 4.90 -26.71
N LYS A 237 -18.88 4.74 -26.26
CA LYS A 237 -19.71 5.87 -25.83
C LYS A 237 -19.47 6.01 -24.33
N GLY A 238 -19.06 7.18 -23.88
CA GLY A 238 -19.06 7.54 -22.46
C GLY A 238 -20.49 7.43 -21.92
N GLN A 239 -20.98 6.20 -21.76
CA GLN A 239 -22.27 5.95 -21.11
C GLN A 239 -22.17 6.36 -19.66
N GLN A 240 -23.29 6.82 -19.09
CA GLN A 240 -23.44 7.21 -17.71
C GLN A 240 -22.58 6.28 -16.85
N PHE A 241 -21.54 6.86 -16.28
CA PHE A 241 -20.62 6.16 -15.39
C PHE A 241 -21.46 5.59 -14.25
N ALA A 242 -21.61 4.27 -14.22
CA ALA A 242 -22.05 3.63 -13.00
C ALA A 242 -20.99 4.00 -11.97
N GLN A 243 -21.37 4.68 -10.89
CA GLN A 243 -20.47 4.84 -9.75
C GLN A 243 -19.94 3.47 -9.43
N GLY A 244 -18.62 3.29 -9.53
CA GLY A 244 -17.97 2.05 -9.20
C GLY A 244 -18.44 1.66 -7.81
N ARG A 245 -18.91 0.43 -7.62
CA ARG A 245 -19.25 -0.04 -6.27
C ARG A 245 -17.97 0.01 -5.46
N PRO A 246 -17.99 0.66 -4.27
CA PRO A 246 -16.82 0.67 -3.42
C PRO A 246 -16.31 -0.77 -3.25
N GLU A 247 -15.03 -0.97 -3.40
CA GLU A 247 -14.41 -2.25 -3.10
C GLU A 247 -14.71 -2.56 -1.63
N GLY A 248 -15.21 -3.76 -1.34
CA GLY A 248 -15.50 -4.12 0.04
C GLY A 248 -14.22 -4.22 0.88
N PRO A 249 -14.30 -4.13 2.21
CA PRO A 249 -13.14 -4.11 3.11
C PRO A 249 -12.26 -5.35 3.04
N LEU A 250 -12.70 -6.40 2.35
CA LEU A 250 -11.94 -7.61 2.07
C LEU A 250 -11.46 -7.69 0.61
N SER A 251 -11.55 -6.59 -0.15
CA SER A 251 -10.92 -6.52 -1.47
C SER A 251 -9.42 -6.38 -1.34
N PRO A 252 -8.62 -7.18 -2.05
CA PRO A 252 -7.17 -7.03 -2.06
C PRO A 252 -6.69 -5.95 -3.03
N VAL A 253 -7.58 -5.42 -3.87
CA VAL A 253 -7.25 -4.37 -4.84
C VAL A 253 -7.34 -3.03 -4.12
N PRO A 254 -6.27 -2.23 -4.10
CA PRO A 254 -6.31 -0.92 -3.48
C PRO A 254 -7.27 0.02 -4.24
N GLU A 255 -7.79 1.01 -3.56
CA GLU A 255 -8.46 2.12 -4.24
C GLU A 255 -7.44 2.89 -5.11
N PRO A 256 -7.90 3.66 -6.12
CA PRO A 256 -7.00 4.54 -6.86
C PRO A 256 -6.17 5.41 -5.90
N ASP A 257 -4.94 5.73 -6.28
CA ASP A 257 -3.96 6.52 -5.51
C ASP A 257 -3.40 5.85 -4.22
N PHE A 258 -3.90 4.65 -3.82
CA PHE A 258 -3.39 3.89 -2.68
C PHE A 258 -2.43 2.75 -3.05
N ALA A 259 -2.07 2.60 -4.31
CA ALA A 259 -1.12 1.60 -4.75
C ALA A 259 0.31 1.98 -4.37
N GLY A 260 0.69 1.69 -3.14
CA GLY A 260 2.03 1.80 -2.60
C GLY A 260 2.66 3.20 -2.65
N ALA A 261 3.25 3.63 -1.57
CA ALA A 261 4.18 4.74 -1.53
C ALA A 261 5.29 4.37 -0.56
N SER A 262 6.41 5.07 -0.56
CA SER A 262 7.51 4.77 0.36
C SER A 262 8.55 5.86 0.29
N ASN A 263 9.49 5.86 1.23
CA ASN A 263 10.74 6.59 1.11
C ASN A 263 11.91 5.64 1.39
N ALA A 264 13.01 5.81 0.68
CA ALA A 264 14.30 5.24 1.02
C ALA A 264 15.42 6.16 0.54
N TRP A 265 16.46 6.31 1.35
CA TRP A 265 17.65 7.07 0.97
C TRP A 265 18.87 6.58 1.73
N ALA A 266 20.03 6.74 1.10
CA ALA A 266 21.31 6.36 1.68
C ALA A 266 22.36 7.47 1.52
N ALA A 267 23.29 7.51 2.45
CA ALA A 267 24.45 8.41 2.45
C ALA A 267 25.75 7.62 2.55
N ALA A 268 26.69 7.91 1.67
CA ALA A 268 28.05 7.36 1.67
C ALA A 268 28.87 7.93 2.85
N THR A 269 29.95 7.25 3.20
CA THR A 269 30.84 7.61 4.31
C THR A 269 31.33 9.07 4.29
N GLY A 270 31.55 9.65 3.10
CA GLY A 270 31.90 11.06 2.94
C GLY A 270 30.79 12.04 3.27
N ARG A 271 29.57 11.58 3.48
CA ARG A 271 28.37 12.37 3.80
C ARG A 271 27.80 12.04 5.19
N THR A 272 28.49 11.22 5.98
CA THR A 272 28.10 10.82 7.34
C THR A 272 29.05 11.35 8.40
N ALA A 273 28.58 11.52 9.63
CA ALA A 273 29.39 11.94 10.78
C ALA A 273 30.29 10.81 11.31
N GLY A 274 29.92 9.56 11.07
CA GLY A 274 30.67 8.35 11.39
C GLY A 274 31.55 7.93 10.24
N SER A 275 32.21 6.78 10.41
CA SER A 275 33.01 6.15 9.36
C SER A 275 32.23 5.16 8.50
N GLY A 276 30.95 4.98 8.73
CA GLY A 276 30.08 4.06 8.00
C GLY A 276 29.03 4.78 7.16
N THR A 277 28.38 4.02 6.31
CA THR A 277 27.24 4.45 5.50
C THR A 277 25.95 4.51 6.33
N LEU A 278 24.94 5.22 5.83
CA LEU A 278 23.61 5.32 6.46
C LEU A 278 22.52 5.00 5.44
N LEU A 279 21.46 4.29 5.86
CA LEU A 279 20.26 4.09 5.09
C LEU A 279 19.02 4.32 5.95
N ALA A 280 18.02 4.99 5.40
CA ALA A 280 16.67 5.06 5.97
C ALA A 280 15.66 4.48 5.01
N ASN A 281 14.65 3.76 5.53
CA ASN A 281 13.56 3.23 4.74
C ASN A 281 12.24 3.26 5.53
N ASP A 282 11.17 3.73 4.90
CA ASP A 282 9.81 3.73 5.44
C ASP A 282 8.78 3.43 4.34
N PRO A 283 8.41 2.15 4.16
CA PRO A 283 7.34 1.77 3.25
C PRO A 283 5.99 2.29 3.73
N HIS A 284 5.26 2.97 2.84
CA HIS A 284 3.92 3.47 3.09
C HIS A 284 2.90 2.51 2.49
N LEU A 285 2.08 1.93 3.35
CA LEU A 285 1.03 0.98 3.00
C LEU A 285 -0.27 1.36 3.72
N GLY A 286 -1.38 0.71 3.33
CA GLY A 286 -2.65 0.85 4.03
C GLY A 286 -2.52 0.41 5.50
N PHE A 287 -3.10 1.20 6.40
CA PHE A 287 -3.10 0.87 7.81
C PHE A 287 -4.11 -0.22 8.13
N THR A 288 -3.64 -1.28 8.77
CA THR A 288 -4.44 -2.40 9.27
C THR A 288 -4.01 -2.81 10.67
N ALA A 289 -4.89 -3.44 11.41
CA ALA A 289 -4.57 -4.08 12.68
C ALA A 289 -4.86 -5.59 12.57
N PRO A 290 -3.84 -6.45 12.66
CA PRO A 290 -2.42 -6.13 12.82
C PRO A 290 -1.80 -5.49 11.56
N SER A 291 -0.65 -4.83 11.71
CA SER A 291 0.14 -4.28 10.61
C SER A 291 0.54 -5.37 9.60
N THR A 292 0.79 -4.95 8.35
CA THR A 292 1.39 -5.82 7.32
C THR A 292 2.74 -6.36 7.77
N TRP A 293 3.55 -5.52 8.38
CA TRP A 293 4.90 -5.89 8.82
C TRP A 293 4.91 -6.66 10.13
N TYR A 294 5.86 -7.59 10.20
CA TYR A 294 6.24 -8.34 11.37
C TYR A 294 7.75 -8.24 11.53
N LEU A 295 8.24 -7.76 12.66
CA LEU A 295 9.66 -7.61 12.92
C LEU A 295 10.24 -8.94 13.39
N ALA A 296 11.39 -9.34 12.87
CA ALA A 296 12.06 -10.58 13.23
C ALA A 296 13.57 -10.50 13.08
N ARG A 297 14.28 -11.27 13.90
CA ARG A 297 15.70 -11.59 13.75
C ARG A 297 15.86 -13.09 13.57
N MET A 298 16.77 -13.53 12.72
CA MET A 298 17.09 -14.96 12.51
C MET A 298 18.57 -15.16 12.22
N ASP A 299 19.13 -16.29 12.66
CA ASP A 299 20.49 -16.70 12.35
C ASP A 299 20.51 -17.52 11.07
N LEU A 300 21.25 -17.03 10.08
CA LEU A 300 21.59 -17.77 8.86
C LEU A 300 23.04 -18.25 8.94
N ALA A 301 23.41 -19.20 8.07
CA ALA A 301 24.80 -19.64 7.96
C ALA A 301 25.78 -18.50 7.61
N THR A 302 25.29 -17.44 7.00
CA THR A 302 26.05 -16.21 6.64
C THR A 302 26.08 -15.17 7.75
N GLY A 303 25.42 -15.37 8.89
CA GLY A 303 25.30 -14.43 10.00
C GLY A 303 23.86 -14.07 10.32
N GLY A 304 23.69 -13.24 11.35
CA GLY A 304 22.37 -12.75 11.76
C GLY A 304 21.74 -11.79 10.74
N VAL A 305 20.42 -11.88 10.57
CA VAL A 305 19.63 -10.91 9.80
C VAL A 305 18.45 -10.43 10.64
N ILE A 306 18.13 -9.13 10.56
CA ILE A 306 17.03 -8.52 11.34
C ILE A 306 16.31 -7.48 10.49
N GLY A 307 14.98 -7.41 10.64
CA GLY A 307 14.18 -6.42 9.92
C GLY A 307 12.71 -6.73 9.86
N GLY A 308 12.05 -6.20 8.83
CA GLY A 308 10.64 -6.38 8.53
C GLY A 308 10.40 -7.53 7.56
N THR A 309 9.49 -8.42 7.93
CA THR A 309 8.96 -9.50 7.10
C THR A 309 7.45 -9.42 7.03
N ILE A 310 6.84 -10.16 6.12
CA ILE A 310 5.38 -10.29 6.00
C ILE A 310 4.98 -11.70 6.44
N PRO A 311 4.02 -11.87 7.38
CA PRO A 311 3.55 -13.19 7.77
C PRO A 311 3.11 -14.03 6.57
N GLY A 312 3.76 -15.16 6.36
CA GLY A 312 3.59 -16.00 5.18
C GLY A 312 4.77 -15.97 4.19
N VAL A 313 5.66 -14.98 4.30
CA VAL A 313 6.83 -14.82 3.44
C VAL A 313 8.10 -15.15 4.22
N PRO A 314 8.90 -16.15 3.79
CA PRO A 314 10.13 -16.54 4.46
C PRO A 314 11.33 -15.66 4.06
N ALA A 315 11.19 -14.34 4.19
CA ALA A 315 12.27 -13.41 3.91
C ALA A 315 12.16 -12.16 4.79
N ILE A 316 13.29 -11.62 5.22
CA ILE A 316 13.42 -10.25 5.70
C ILE A 316 13.45 -9.37 4.43
N LEU A 317 12.36 -8.68 4.16
CA LEU A 317 12.18 -7.91 2.92
C LEU A 317 12.86 -6.54 2.96
N LEU A 318 13.10 -6.04 4.16
CA LEU A 318 13.82 -4.80 4.44
C LEU A 318 14.48 -4.92 5.81
N GLY A 319 15.72 -4.53 5.93
CA GLY A 319 16.48 -4.78 7.15
C GLY A 319 17.98 -4.74 6.94
N ARG A 320 18.69 -5.44 7.80
CA ARG A 320 20.14 -5.57 7.72
C ARG A 320 20.66 -6.95 8.12
N SER A 321 21.81 -7.30 7.61
CA SER A 321 22.75 -8.29 8.17
C SER A 321 23.87 -7.58 8.93
N GLU A 322 24.97 -8.27 9.16
CA GLU A 322 26.21 -7.67 9.65
C GLU A 322 26.94 -6.88 8.56
N GLN A 323 26.79 -7.27 7.28
CA GLN A 323 27.53 -6.72 6.15
C GLN A 323 26.70 -5.78 5.26
N LEU A 324 25.39 -5.98 5.18
CA LEU A 324 24.52 -5.28 4.23
C LEU A 324 23.25 -4.78 4.91
N ALA A 325 22.79 -3.59 4.52
CA ALA A 325 21.41 -3.16 4.79
C ALA A 325 20.68 -2.85 3.49
N TRP A 326 19.37 -3.13 3.49
CA TRP A 326 18.52 -2.92 2.32
C TRP A 326 17.15 -2.37 2.71
N GLY A 327 16.65 -1.53 1.82
CA GLY A 327 15.30 -0.96 1.89
C GLY A 327 14.67 -0.93 0.51
N ILE A 328 13.35 -0.90 0.48
CA ILE A 328 12.58 -0.93 -0.77
C ILE A 328 11.55 0.20 -0.83
N THR A 329 11.35 0.71 -2.05
CA THR A 329 10.24 1.62 -2.35
C THR A 329 9.52 1.16 -3.61
N SER A 330 8.21 1.43 -3.74
CA SER A 330 7.49 1.14 -4.98
C SER A 330 8.12 1.91 -6.15
N ALA A 331 8.41 1.20 -7.24
CA ALA A 331 9.08 1.76 -8.41
C ALA A 331 8.13 2.41 -9.40
N TYR A 332 6.82 2.20 -9.27
CA TYR A 332 5.80 2.62 -10.25
C TYR A 332 6.13 2.19 -11.69
N LEU A 333 6.88 1.09 -11.84
CA LEU A 333 7.17 0.55 -13.17
C LEU A 333 5.87 0.33 -13.95
N ASP A 334 5.88 0.71 -15.21
CA ASP A 334 4.79 0.46 -16.15
C ASP A 334 4.79 -1.01 -16.58
N ASP A 335 4.33 -1.88 -15.66
CA ASP A 335 4.35 -3.34 -15.75
C ASP A 335 2.99 -3.97 -16.04
N GLN A 336 2.01 -3.12 -16.39
CA GLN A 336 0.64 -3.53 -16.72
C GLN A 336 0.16 -2.84 -18.00
N ASP A 337 -0.59 -3.57 -18.85
CA ASP A 337 -1.33 -3.01 -19.98
C ASP A 337 -2.72 -3.64 -20.08
N LEU A 338 -3.71 -2.83 -20.41
CA LEU A 338 -5.05 -3.29 -20.76
C LEU A 338 -5.25 -3.38 -22.27
N TYR A 339 -5.86 -4.48 -22.69
CA TYR A 339 -6.23 -4.68 -24.08
C TYR A 339 -7.73 -4.80 -24.22
N ILE A 340 -8.28 -4.06 -25.17
CA ILE A 340 -9.66 -4.24 -25.64
C ILE A 340 -9.62 -5.31 -26.73
N GLU A 341 -10.35 -6.40 -26.52
CA GLU A 341 -10.39 -7.56 -27.39
C GLU A 341 -11.73 -7.63 -28.14
N GLU A 342 -11.69 -7.59 -29.45
CA GLU A 342 -12.88 -7.70 -30.31
C GLU A 342 -13.41 -9.13 -30.31
N LEU A 343 -14.70 -9.32 -30.05
CA LEU A 343 -15.37 -10.63 -30.11
C LEU A 343 -15.83 -10.91 -31.52
N ASP A 344 -15.72 -12.17 -31.96
CA ASP A 344 -16.27 -12.62 -33.22
C ASP A 344 -17.82 -12.45 -33.18
N PRO A 345 -18.38 -11.66 -34.14
CA PRO A 345 -19.83 -11.41 -34.19
C PRO A 345 -20.68 -12.69 -34.35
N GLU A 346 -20.09 -13.74 -34.95
CA GLU A 346 -20.77 -15.02 -35.17
C GLU A 346 -20.54 -16.00 -34.00
N ASN A 347 -19.50 -15.79 -33.19
CA ASN A 347 -19.15 -16.70 -32.11
C ASN A 347 -18.39 -15.99 -30.98
N ASN A 348 -19.06 -15.55 -29.95
CA ASN A 348 -18.49 -14.84 -28.81
C ASN A 348 -17.52 -15.66 -27.93
N GLU A 349 -17.26 -16.93 -28.26
CA GLU A 349 -16.19 -17.74 -27.69
C GLU A 349 -14.84 -17.57 -28.41
N ARG A 350 -14.78 -16.68 -29.40
CA ARG A 350 -13.58 -16.31 -30.15
C ARG A 350 -13.33 -14.81 -30.05
N TYR A 351 -12.07 -14.44 -30.09
CA TYR A 351 -11.61 -13.06 -30.10
C TYR A 351 -10.64 -12.85 -31.27
N ARG A 352 -10.50 -11.60 -31.67
CA ARG A 352 -9.62 -11.22 -32.77
C ARG A 352 -8.16 -11.15 -32.34
N THR A 353 -7.26 -11.73 -33.11
CA THR A 353 -5.81 -11.61 -33.02
C THR A 353 -5.24 -11.01 -34.29
N PRO A 354 -3.96 -10.65 -34.36
CA PRO A 354 -3.33 -10.23 -35.60
C PRO A 354 -3.49 -11.26 -36.73
N ASP A 355 -3.50 -12.54 -36.39
CA ASP A 355 -3.59 -13.66 -37.38
C ASP A 355 -5.03 -14.11 -37.65
N GLY A 356 -6.04 -13.45 -37.09
CA GLY A 356 -7.46 -13.76 -37.27
C GLY A 356 -8.18 -14.16 -35.97
N TRP A 357 -9.28 -14.94 -36.09
CA TRP A 357 -10.12 -15.31 -34.96
C TRP A 357 -9.56 -16.51 -34.18
N LYS A 358 -9.36 -16.37 -32.87
CA LYS A 358 -8.86 -17.40 -31.94
C LYS A 358 -9.87 -17.68 -30.84
N ARG A 359 -9.95 -18.94 -30.39
CA ARG A 359 -10.77 -19.28 -29.24
C ARG A 359 -10.11 -18.87 -27.94
N PHE A 360 -10.90 -18.39 -26.97
CA PHE A 360 -10.43 -18.19 -25.59
C PHE A 360 -9.91 -19.51 -25.01
N ARG A 361 -8.84 -19.45 -24.24
CA ARG A 361 -8.55 -20.47 -23.24
C ARG A 361 -9.56 -20.33 -22.12
N THR A 362 -10.26 -21.38 -21.76
CA THR A 362 -11.34 -21.35 -20.77
C THR A 362 -11.16 -22.38 -19.67
N ARG A 363 -11.60 -22.03 -18.47
CA ARG A 363 -11.69 -22.95 -17.33
C ARG A 363 -12.96 -22.65 -16.54
N ARG A 364 -13.71 -23.67 -16.15
CA ARG A 364 -14.80 -23.52 -15.18
C ARG A 364 -14.24 -23.56 -13.77
N SER A 365 -14.72 -22.67 -12.91
CA SER A 365 -14.36 -22.61 -11.51
C SER A 365 -15.61 -22.48 -10.64
N ILE A 366 -15.68 -23.26 -9.57
CA ILE A 366 -16.81 -23.26 -8.64
C ILE A 366 -16.40 -22.41 -7.45
N VAL A 367 -17.18 -21.35 -7.16
CA VAL A 367 -17.06 -20.51 -5.96
C VAL A 367 -18.04 -21.04 -4.93
N GLU A 368 -17.52 -21.71 -3.90
CA GLU A 368 -18.32 -22.18 -2.78
C GLU A 368 -18.71 -20.98 -1.90
N ILE A 369 -19.96 -20.95 -1.47
CA ILE A 369 -20.52 -19.81 -0.73
C ILE A 369 -21.13 -20.32 0.57
N LYS A 370 -20.65 -19.80 1.71
CA LYS A 370 -21.25 -20.14 3.01
C LYS A 370 -22.75 -19.85 3.01
N ASP A 371 -23.50 -20.85 3.47
CA ASP A 371 -24.97 -20.77 3.63
C ASP A 371 -25.75 -20.44 2.33
N ALA A 372 -25.15 -20.72 1.15
CA ALA A 372 -25.79 -20.49 -0.15
C ALA A 372 -25.31 -21.52 -1.20
N ALA A 373 -26.06 -21.61 -2.31
CA ALA A 373 -25.63 -22.44 -3.44
C ALA A 373 -24.34 -21.89 -4.06
N PRO A 374 -23.43 -22.78 -4.50
CA PRO A 374 -22.21 -22.37 -5.18
C PRO A 374 -22.50 -21.72 -6.53
N VAL A 375 -21.58 -20.86 -6.98
CA VAL A 375 -21.65 -20.20 -8.28
C VAL A 375 -20.55 -20.75 -9.19
N THR A 376 -20.92 -21.17 -10.39
CA THR A 376 -19.96 -21.58 -11.42
C THR A 376 -19.58 -20.37 -12.27
N VAL A 377 -18.29 -20.05 -12.32
CA VAL A 377 -17.74 -18.96 -13.11
C VAL A 377 -16.92 -19.55 -14.26
N THR A 378 -17.12 -19.03 -15.48
CA THR A 378 -16.24 -19.33 -16.62
C THR A 378 -15.12 -18.30 -16.66
N LEU A 379 -13.92 -18.75 -16.44
CA LEU A 379 -12.70 -17.97 -16.56
C LEU A 379 -12.24 -18.02 -18.01
N ARG A 380 -11.79 -16.89 -18.55
CA ARG A 380 -11.33 -16.75 -19.94
C ARG A 380 -9.96 -16.06 -19.97
N TRP A 381 -9.11 -16.50 -20.90
CA TRP A 381 -7.83 -15.84 -21.18
C TRP A 381 -7.68 -15.67 -22.69
N THR A 382 -7.14 -14.52 -23.07
CA THR A 382 -6.57 -14.26 -24.41
C THR A 382 -5.07 -14.55 -24.39
N ASP A 383 -4.38 -14.31 -25.49
CA ASP A 383 -2.91 -14.34 -25.51
C ASP A 383 -2.31 -13.19 -24.69
N ASN A 384 -3.05 -12.09 -24.50
CA ASN A 384 -2.62 -10.92 -23.75
C ASN A 384 -2.86 -11.07 -22.22
N GLY A 385 -3.67 -12.05 -21.79
CA GLY A 385 -3.87 -12.32 -20.37
C GLY A 385 -5.31 -12.64 -19.99
N PRO A 386 -5.64 -12.65 -18.68
CA PRO A 386 -6.98 -12.93 -18.17
C PRO A 386 -7.98 -11.84 -18.56
N VAL A 387 -9.20 -12.29 -18.91
CA VAL A 387 -10.32 -11.39 -19.21
C VAL A 387 -10.95 -10.89 -17.91
N LEU A 388 -10.93 -9.57 -17.70
CA LEU A 388 -11.50 -8.92 -16.54
C LEU A 388 -13.03 -8.78 -16.66
N PRO A 389 -13.76 -8.77 -15.52
CA PRO A 389 -15.21 -8.54 -15.53
C PRO A 389 -15.53 -7.06 -15.80
N LYS A 390 -16.39 -6.79 -16.78
CA LYS A 390 -16.82 -5.41 -17.11
C LYS A 390 -17.47 -4.66 -15.95
N SER A 391 -18.03 -5.38 -14.96
CA SER A 391 -18.69 -4.80 -13.79
C SER A 391 -17.71 -4.24 -12.74
N ARG A 392 -16.40 -4.39 -12.96
CA ARG A 392 -15.35 -3.92 -12.04
C ARG A 392 -14.53 -2.82 -12.71
N PHE A 393 -13.94 -1.97 -11.89
CA PHE A 393 -12.99 -0.93 -12.31
C PHE A 393 -13.52 0.03 -13.36
N ASP A 394 -14.86 0.19 -13.46
CA ASP A 394 -15.53 1.03 -14.49
C ASP A 394 -15.21 0.66 -15.95
N LEU A 395 -14.76 -0.57 -16.17
CA LEU A 395 -14.43 -1.10 -17.49
C LEU A 395 -15.61 -1.04 -18.47
N ALA A 396 -16.86 -1.11 -17.96
CA ALA A 396 -18.04 -0.98 -18.81
C ALA A 396 -18.10 0.36 -19.56
N GLY A 397 -17.59 1.44 -18.95
CA GLY A 397 -17.62 2.79 -19.53
C GLY A 397 -16.66 2.97 -20.72
N ILE A 398 -15.59 2.17 -20.77
CA ILE A 398 -14.55 2.26 -21.80
C ILE A 398 -14.58 1.10 -22.80
N THR A 399 -15.34 0.05 -22.54
CA THR A 399 -15.37 -1.15 -23.39
C THR A 399 -16.49 -1.04 -24.42
N PRO A 400 -16.19 -0.99 -25.74
CA PRO A 400 -17.21 -0.96 -26.76
C PRO A 400 -18.14 -2.19 -26.73
N PRO A 401 -19.35 -2.11 -27.30
CA PRO A 401 -20.17 -3.29 -27.55
C PRO A 401 -19.41 -4.34 -28.38
N GLY A 402 -19.60 -5.61 -28.08
CA GLY A 402 -18.91 -6.69 -28.81
C GLY A 402 -17.44 -6.87 -28.43
N HIS A 403 -16.96 -6.25 -27.33
CA HIS A 403 -15.57 -6.39 -26.87
C HIS A 403 -15.50 -6.84 -25.43
N VAL A 404 -14.33 -7.34 -25.01
CA VAL A 404 -13.95 -7.63 -23.63
C VAL A 404 -12.60 -6.99 -23.32
N VAL A 405 -12.20 -6.97 -22.06
CA VAL A 405 -10.91 -6.41 -21.63
C VAL A 405 -10.04 -7.51 -21.07
N SER A 406 -8.79 -7.60 -21.51
CA SER A 406 -7.77 -8.45 -20.92
C SER A 406 -6.65 -7.64 -20.29
N LEU A 407 -5.93 -8.25 -19.34
CA LEU A 407 -4.84 -7.62 -18.59
C LEU A 407 -3.53 -8.37 -18.85
N ALA A 408 -2.53 -7.68 -19.40
CA ALA A 408 -1.14 -8.10 -19.31
C ALA A 408 -0.52 -7.53 -18.03
N TRP A 409 0.24 -8.33 -17.32
CA TRP A 409 0.90 -7.92 -16.08
C TRP A 409 2.04 -8.86 -15.73
N THR A 410 3.21 -8.32 -15.38
CA THR A 410 4.41 -9.11 -15.10
C THR A 410 4.24 -10.11 -13.95
N ALA A 411 3.45 -9.75 -12.91
CA ALA A 411 3.14 -10.65 -11.80
C ALA A 411 2.30 -11.88 -12.21
N LEU A 412 1.75 -11.92 -13.44
CA LEU A 412 1.10 -13.11 -14.00
C LEU A 412 2.09 -14.14 -14.57
N SER A 413 3.40 -13.93 -14.40
CA SER A 413 4.42 -14.93 -14.71
C SER A 413 4.18 -16.20 -13.89
N ASP A 414 4.31 -17.36 -14.54
CA ASP A 414 4.30 -18.69 -13.89
C ASP A 414 5.72 -19.22 -13.59
N THR A 415 6.74 -18.40 -13.90
CA THR A 415 8.16 -18.64 -13.60
C THR A 415 8.75 -17.50 -12.75
N ASP A 416 7.98 -17.01 -11.80
CA ASP A 416 8.35 -15.88 -10.93
C ASP A 416 9.39 -16.31 -9.89
N THR A 417 10.59 -15.76 -9.99
CA THR A 417 11.75 -16.04 -9.14
C THR A 417 12.01 -14.97 -8.07
N SER A 418 11.05 -14.08 -7.82
CA SER A 418 11.19 -13.00 -6.82
C SER A 418 11.51 -13.53 -5.42
N MET A 419 11.04 -14.73 -5.06
CA MET A 419 11.34 -15.34 -3.76
C MET A 419 12.81 -15.75 -3.67
N SER A 420 13.39 -16.31 -4.74
CA SER A 420 14.83 -16.63 -4.78
C SER A 420 15.68 -15.37 -4.65
N ALA A 421 15.29 -14.29 -5.34
CA ALA A 421 15.99 -13.01 -5.21
C ALA A 421 15.89 -12.44 -3.78
N ALA A 422 14.71 -12.48 -3.15
CA ALA A 422 14.50 -11.97 -1.79
C ALA A 422 15.29 -12.78 -0.73
N ILE A 423 15.34 -14.10 -0.84
CA ILE A 423 16.14 -14.95 0.05
C ILE A 423 17.63 -14.77 -0.24
N GLY A 424 18.00 -14.63 -1.51
CA GLY A 424 19.39 -14.35 -1.91
C GLY A 424 19.91 -13.04 -1.33
N LEU A 425 19.08 -11.99 -1.34
CA LEU A 425 19.45 -10.67 -0.81
C LEU A 425 19.85 -10.71 0.68
N MET A 426 19.18 -11.53 1.50
CA MET A 426 19.54 -11.69 2.92
C MET A 426 20.95 -12.28 3.13
N LYS A 427 21.55 -12.85 2.11
CA LYS A 427 22.85 -13.51 2.14
C LYS A 427 23.92 -12.74 1.36
N ALA A 428 23.56 -11.59 0.85
CA ALA A 428 24.50 -10.72 0.14
C ALA A 428 25.46 -10.07 1.14
N ASP A 429 26.71 -9.88 0.69
CA ASP A 429 27.81 -9.31 1.48
C ASP A 429 28.28 -7.94 1.00
N SER A 430 27.81 -7.48 -0.15
CA SER A 430 28.17 -6.20 -0.76
C SER A 430 27.04 -5.62 -1.60
N VAL A 431 27.13 -4.34 -1.94
CA VAL A 431 26.16 -3.65 -2.81
C VAL A 431 26.10 -4.34 -4.18
N GLU A 432 27.22 -4.72 -4.76
CA GLU A 432 27.30 -5.42 -6.04
C GLU A 432 26.65 -6.79 -5.97
N ASP A 433 26.97 -7.61 -4.95
CA ASP A 433 26.38 -8.95 -4.77
C ASP A 433 24.87 -8.86 -4.56
N ALA A 434 24.39 -7.85 -3.82
CA ALA A 434 22.96 -7.58 -3.66
C ALA A 434 22.28 -7.29 -5.00
N PHE A 435 22.92 -6.53 -5.87
CA PHE A 435 22.39 -6.25 -7.20
C PHE A 435 22.36 -7.49 -8.10
N GLU A 436 23.40 -8.30 -8.09
CA GLU A 436 23.46 -9.55 -8.85
C GLU A 436 22.38 -10.53 -8.39
N ARG A 437 22.19 -10.71 -7.08
CA ARG A 437 21.14 -11.59 -6.53
C ARG A 437 19.74 -11.09 -6.83
N SER A 438 19.56 -9.79 -7.08
CA SER A 438 18.27 -9.19 -7.41
C SER A 438 17.92 -9.26 -8.91
N ASP A 439 18.84 -9.69 -9.80
CA ASP A 439 18.63 -9.72 -11.27
C ASP A 439 17.43 -10.59 -11.70
N THR A 440 17.09 -11.58 -10.88
CA THR A 440 15.98 -12.51 -11.16
C THR A 440 14.64 -12.09 -10.54
N TYR A 441 14.57 -10.91 -9.95
CA TYR A 441 13.34 -10.40 -9.33
C TYR A 441 12.31 -10.00 -10.39
N VAL A 442 11.06 -10.47 -10.27
CA VAL A 442 10.01 -10.28 -11.26
C VAL A 442 8.98 -9.23 -10.82
N ALA A 443 8.33 -9.45 -9.68
CA ALA A 443 7.27 -8.58 -9.16
C ALA A 443 7.07 -8.72 -7.64
N PRO A 444 6.56 -7.67 -6.95
CA PRO A 444 6.22 -6.33 -7.45
C PRO A 444 7.46 -5.49 -7.75
N ALA A 445 7.43 -4.64 -8.77
CA ALA A 445 8.59 -3.80 -9.11
C ALA A 445 8.93 -2.81 -7.98
N GLN A 446 10.22 -2.77 -7.60
CA GLN A 446 10.71 -1.96 -6.48
C GLN A 446 11.96 -1.17 -6.88
N MET A 447 12.17 -0.04 -6.20
CA MET A 447 13.50 0.56 -6.12
C MET A 447 14.18 -0.02 -4.88
N LEU A 448 15.18 -0.85 -5.07
CA LEU A 448 16.02 -1.42 -4.03
C LEU A 448 17.13 -0.43 -3.71
N THR A 449 17.23 0.00 -2.46
CA THR A 449 18.32 0.82 -1.93
C THR A 449 19.14 -0.04 -1.00
N VAL A 450 20.43 -0.10 -1.19
CA VAL A 450 21.36 -0.94 -0.41
C VAL A 450 22.58 -0.15 0.04
N ILE A 451 23.14 -0.56 1.17
CA ILE A 451 24.41 -0.08 1.68
C ILE A 451 25.22 -1.25 2.25
N ASP A 452 26.53 -1.19 2.11
CA ASP A 452 27.50 -1.90 2.94
C ASP A 452 28.34 -0.88 3.72
N ASP A 453 29.45 -1.26 4.32
CA ASP A 453 30.28 -0.37 5.15
C ASP A 453 31.01 0.71 4.33
N GLU A 454 31.21 0.52 3.03
CA GLU A 454 31.95 1.41 2.13
C GLU A 454 31.05 2.08 1.08
N SER A 455 30.09 1.35 0.52
CA SER A 455 29.33 1.71 -0.68
C SER A 455 27.85 1.90 -0.43
N ILE A 456 27.23 2.70 -1.30
CA ILE A 456 25.76 2.88 -1.36
C ILE A 456 25.25 2.61 -2.78
N GLY A 457 24.08 2.01 -2.89
CA GLY A 457 23.50 1.72 -4.20
C GLY A 457 21.99 1.84 -4.26
N MET A 458 21.47 2.08 -5.46
CA MET A 458 20.05 2.04 -5.76
C MET A 458 19.82 1.39 -7.12
N LYS A 459 18.91 0.43 -7.21
CA LYS A 459 18.58 -0.31 -8.42
C LYS A 459 17.08 -0.50 -8.55
N LEU A 460 16.53 -0.33 -9.76
CA LEU A 460 15.19 -0.80 -10.06
C LEU A 460 15.22 -2.33 -10.21
N VAL A 461 14.41 -3.03 -9.43
CA VAL A 461 14.20 -4.48 -9.54
C VAL A 461 12.77 -4.76 -9.96
N GLY A 462 12.61 -5.65 -10.96
CA GLY A 462 11.31 -5.97 -11.53
C GLY A 462 11.42 -6.25 -13.03
N ALA A 463 10.51 -7.09 -13.53
CA ALA A 463 10.46 -7.42 -14.95
C ALA A 463 9.84 -6.26 -15.76
N MET A 464 10.60 -5.70 -16.68
CA MET A 464 10.19 -4.59 -17.54
C MET A 464 9.64 -5.11 -18.88
N PRO A 465 8.39 -4.81 -19.24
CA PRO A 465 7.83 -5.19 -20.53
C PRO A 465 8.56 -4.53 -21.70
N GLU A 466 8.79 -5.30 -22.77
CA GLU A 466 9.27 -4.77 -24.04
C GLU A 466 8.08 -4.40 -24.93
N ARG A 467 7.98 -3.11 -25.32
CA ARG A 467 6.91 -2.57 -26.17
C ARG A 467 7.47 -2.10 -27.50
N ASP A 468 6.64 -2.16 -28.55
CA ASP A 468 6.97 -1.63 -29.86
C ASP A 468 6.87 -0.09 -29.87
N ALA A 469 7.80 0.59 -30.54
CA ALA A 469 7.78 2.05 -30.67
C ALA A 469 6.52 2.58 -31.40
N ALA A 470 5.86 1.76 -32.20
CA ALA A 470 4.61 2.08 -32.89
C ALA A 470 3.35 1.80 -32.05
N HIS A 471 3.48 1.44 -30.76
CA HIS A 471 2.36 1.23 -29.87
C HIS A 471 1.43 2.47 -29.82
N GLN A 472 0.15 2.29 -30.10
CA GLN A 472 -0.77 3.41 -30.35
C GLN A 472 -1.00 4.30 -29.12
N SER A 473 -1.23 3.73 -27.95
CA SER A 473 -1.47 4.47 -26.71
C SER A 473 -0.24 4.63 -25.82
N LYS A 474 0.91 4.09 -26.23
CA LYS A 474 2.16 4.08 -25.44
C LYS A 474 2.02 3.40 -24.07
N GLY A 475 1.04 2.50 -23.85
CA GLY A 475 0.74 1.89 -22.56
C GLY A 475 -0.02 2.80 -21.59
N ARG A 476 -0.56 3.94 -22.08
CA ARG A 476 -1.22 4.92 -21.19
C ARG A 476 -2.75 4.87 -21.20
N MET A 477 -3.33 4.13 -22.12
CA MET A 477 -4.76 3.83 -22.25
C MET A 477 -4.93 2.43 -22.80
N PRO A 478 -6.05 1.74 -22.55
CA PRO A 478 -6.31 0.45 -23.13
C PRO A 478 -6.21 0.48 -24.66
N SER A 479 -5.55 -0.52 -25.23
CA SER A 479 -5.22 -0.58 -26.66
C SER A 479 -5.93 -1.73 -27.36
N PRO A 480 -6.15 -1.66 -28.71
CA PRO A 480 -6.63 -2.80 -29.51
C PRO A 480 -5.67 -4.00 -29.42
N GLY A 481 -6.14 -5.11 -28.81
CA GLY A 481 -5.34 -6.32 -28.58
C GLY A 481 -5.05 -7.14 -29.85
N TRP A 482 -5.73 -6.83 -30.96
CA TRP A 482 -5.53 -7.47 -32.28
C TRP A 482 -4.50 -6.76 -33.14
N ILE A 483 -3.87 -5.71 -32.66
CA ILE A 483 -2.78 -5.01 -33.38
C ILE A 483 -1.45 -5.45 -32.76
N GLU A 484 -0.59 -6.04 -33.56
CA GLU A 484 0.68 -6.62 -33.11
C GLU A 484 1.58 -5.61 -32.38
N SER A 485 1.70 -4.38 -32.91
CA SER A 485 2.52 -3.34 -32.29
C SER A 485 2.00 -2.81 -30.95
N ASN A 486 0.77 -3.13 -30.58
CA ASN A 486 0.24 -2.79 -29.26
C ASN A 486 0.57 -3.85 -28.20
N ARG A 487 1.02 -5.04 -28.59
CA ARG A 487 1.27 -6.17 -27.70
C ARG A 487 2.70 -6.13 -27.15
N TRP A 488 2.89 -6.72 -26.00
CA TRP A 488 4.24 -6.93 -25.46
C TRP A 488 5.03 -7.86 -26.40
N GLN A 489 6.25 -7.45 -26.70
CA GLN A 489 7.18 -8.23 -27.53
C GLN A 489 8.02 -9.19 -26.70
N GLY A 490 8.00 -9.02 -25.36
CA GLY A 490 8.74 -9.81 -24.39
C GLY A 490 8.98 -9.05 -23.09
N ILE A 491 10.00 -9.49 -22.37
CA ILE A 491 10.53 -8.83 -21.17
C ILE A 491 11.96 -8.41 -21.46
N LEU A 492 12.29 -7.17 -21.16
CA LEU A 492 13.65 -6.65 -21.29
C LEU A 492 14.60 -7.35 -20.32
N PRO A 493 15.88 -7.51 -20.66
CA PRO A 493 16.88 -8.05 -19.72
C PRO A 493 17.05 -7.09 -18.54
N ASP A 494 17.41 -7.63 -17.35
CA ASP A 494 17.64 -6.84 -16.13
C ASP A 494 18.61 -5.67 -16.32
N SER A 495 19.61 -5.83 -17.19
CA SER A 495 20.54 -4.76 -17.57
C SER A 495 19.90 -3.51 -18.16
N ALA A 496 18.62 -3.58 -18.58
CA ALA A 496 17.84 -2.41 -18.96
C ALA A 496 17.32 -1.60 -17.75
N ASN A 497 17.26 -2.20 -16.58
CA ASN A 497 16.85 -1.53 -15.37
C ASN A 497 17.91 -0.50 -14.91
N PRO A 498 17.51 0.71 -14.51
CA PRO A 498 18.44 1.71 -14.03
C PRO A 498 19.06 1.30 -12.68
N ARG A 499 20.35 1.57 -12.53
CA ARG A 499 21.10 1.37 -11.29
C ARG A 499 22.13 2.46 -11.07
N TRP A 500 22.42 2.74 -9.81
CA TRP A 500 23.44 3.69 -9.38
C TRP A 500 24.24 3.06 -8.24
N ILE A 501 25.55 3.17 -8.29
CA ILE A 501 26.50 2.80 -7.23
C ILE A 501 27.40 4.00 -7.01
N ASP A 502 27.58 4.41 -5.77
CA ASP A 502 28.49 5.47 -5.30
C ASP A 502 28.41 6.75 -6.16
N PRO A 503 27.23 7.37 -6.31
CA PRO A 503 27.13 8.58 -7.10
C PRO A 503 27.99 9.70 -6.52
N GLU A 504 28.53 10.58 -7.39
CA GLU A 504 29.45 11.67 -7.04
C GLU A 504 28.96 12.55 -5.86
N GLY A 505 27.64 12.72 -5.72
CA GLY A 505 27.06 13.46 -4.59
C GLY A 505 27.06 12.73 -3.24
N GLY A 506 27.41 11.44 -3.23
CA GLY A 506 27.42 10.56 -2.04
C GLY A 506 26.06 10.36 -1.38
N ILE A 507 24.96 10.56 -2.12
CA ILE A 507 23.58 10.37 -1.66
C ILE A 507 22.75 9.77 -2.80
N VAL A 508 22.00 8.72 -2.48
CA VAL A 508 20.92 8.19 -3.33
C VAL A 508 19.61 8.21 -2.57
N GLY A 509 18.50 8.34 -3.28
CA GLY A 509 17.19 8.25 -2.61
C GLY A 509 16.02 8.27 -3.57
N ASN A 510 14.91 7.71 -3.10
CA ASN A 510 13.66 7.62 -3.82
C ASN A 510 12.48 7.86 -2.87
N THR A 511 11.56 8.71 -3.30
CA THR A 511 10.26 8.94 -2.65
C THR A 511 9.11 8.58 -3.59
N ASN A 512 9.31 7.59 -4.45
CA ASN A 512 8.47 7.17 -5.58
C ASN A 512 8.43 8.18 -6.74
N ASN A 513 9.35 9.13 -6.74
CA ASN A 513 9.49 10.14 -7.78
C ASN A 513 10.13 9.59 -9.05
N LYS A 514 10.04 10.34 -10.12
CA LYS A 514 10.75 10.06 -11.38
C LYS A 514 12.26 10.02 -11.11
N VAL A 515 12.88 8.86 -11.34
CA VAL A 515 14.32 8.64 -11.07
C VAL A 515 15.20 8.79 -12.31
N ILE A 516 14.61 8.61 -13.50
CA ILE A 516 15.30 8.72 -14.77
C ILE A 516 14.35 9.16 -15.86
N ASP A 517 14.87 9.92 -16.83
CA ASP A 517 14.14 10.38 -18.00
C ASP A 517 14.49 9.54 -19.23
N ARG A 518 13.59 8.63 -19.58
CA ARG A 518 13.74 7.79 -20.76
C ARG A 518 12.47 7.90 -21.61
N PRO A 519 12.62 8.16 -22.95
CA PRO A 519 11.45 8.19 -23.83
C PRO A 519 10.90 6.79 -24.07
N PHE A 520 9.61 6.72 -24.46
CA PHE A 520 8.99 5.51 -24.96
C PHE A 520 9.79 4.95 -26.17
N PRO A 521 9.99 3.64 -26.31
CA PRO A 521 9.44 2.53 -25.51
C PRO A 521 10.36 2.06 -24.35
N ARG A 522 11.39 2.82 -24.01
CA ARG A 522 12.33 2.49 -22.90
C ARG A 522 12.02 3.23 -21.60
N HIS A 523 10.85 3.87 -21.53
CA HIS A 523 10.37 4.54 -20.32
C HIS A 523 10.26 3.57 -19.15
N ILE A 524 10.31 4.10 -17.93
CA ILE A 524 10.08 3.31 -16.72
C ILE A 524 8.61 3.42 -16.31
N SER A 525 8.09 4.63 -16.31
CA SER A 525 6.69 4.95 -15.98
C SER A 525 6.30 6.30 -16.57
N TYR A 526 5.01 6.52 -16.69
CA TYR A 526 4.40 7.83 -16.88
C TYR A 526 3.70 8.32 -15.61
N ASP A 527 3.26 7.39 -14.76
CA ASP A 527 2.46 7.64 -13.56
C ASP A 527 3.33 7.50 -12.30
N TRP A 528 4.33 8.38 -12.20
CA TRP A 528 5.19 8.47 -11.03
C TRP A 528 4.43 9.02 -9.81
N GLY A 529 4.94 8.77 -8.61
CA GLY A 529 4.51 9.47 -7.41
C GLY A 529 4.79 10.97 -7.48
N ASP A 530 4.22 11.71 -6.53
CA ASP A 530 4.35 13.16 -6.48
C ASP A 530 5.82 13.63 -6.40
N SER A 531 6.08 14.84 -6.92
CA SER A 531 7.42 15.46 -6.87
C SER A 531 7.65 16.29 -5.60
N GLN A 532 6.65 16.51 -4.76
CA GLN A 532 6.74 17.36 -3.58
C GLN A 532 7.63 16.74 -2.50
N ARG A 533 7.47 15.43 -2.24
CA ARG A 533 8.30 14.74 -1.25
C ARG A 533 9.78 14.74 -1.63
N VAL A 534 10.11 14.47 -2.89
CA VAL A 534 11.51 14.48 -3.34
C VAL A 534 12.12 15.87 -3.27
N GLN A 535 11.36 16.93 -3.55
CA GLN A 535 11.83 18.32 -3.39
C GLN A 535 12.19 18.61 -1.92
N ARG A 536 11.33 18.19 -0.99
CA ARG A 536 11.59 18.37 0.45
C ARG A 536 12.80 17.56 0.91
N TRP A 537 12.85 16.29 0.53
CA TRP A 537 13.98 15.40 0.80
C TRP A 537 15.29 15.98 0.26
N SER A 538 15.33 16.39 -1.00
CA SER A 538 16.53 16.99 -1.62
C SER A 538 16.98 18.24 -0.88
N ALA A 539 16.06 19.12 -0.49
CA ALA A 539 16.39 20.31 0.29
C ALA A 539 16.99 19.95 1.66
N MET A 540 16.50 18.92 2.34
CA MET A 540 17.04 18.46 3.63
C MET A 540 18.41 17.80 3.47
N MET A 541 18.58 16.96 2.44
CA MET A 541 19.86 16.29 2.17
C MET A 541 20.96 17.26 1.72
N GLN A 542 20.61 18.27 0.92
CA GLN A 542 21.55 19.31 0.47
C GLN A 542 21.83 20.36 1.56
N GLY A 543 20.87 20.59 2.46
CA GLY A 543 21.00 21.55 3.57
C GLY A 543 22.04 21.16 4.61
N ARG A 544 22.52 19.91 4.59
CA ARG A 544 23.54 19.37 5.50
C ARG A 544 24.68 18.75 4.72
N ALA A 545 25.90 19.11 5.07
CA ALA A 545 27.11 18.49 4.51
C ALA A 545 27.31 17.06 5.06
N VAL A 546 26.89 16.83 6.31
CA VAL A 546 27.14 15.61 7.06
C VAL A 546 25.85 15.16 7.74
N HIS A 547 25.51 13.89 7.61
CA HIS A 547 24.33 13.25 8.17
C HIS A 547 24.66 12.34 9.35
N THR A 548 23.68 12.13 10.21
CA THR A 548 23.71 11.21 11.35
C THR A 548 22.45 10.36 11.31
N ARG A 549 22.41 9.27 12.06
CA ARG A 549 21.19 8.49 12.30
C ARG A 549 20.03 9.40 12.72
N ASP A 550 20.25 10.30 13.66
CA ASP A 550 19.22 11.21 14.16
C ASP A 550 18.70 12.18 13.08
N SER A 551 19.59 12.65 12.18
CA SER A 551 19.17 13.48 11.04
C SER A 551 18.34 12.72 10.00
N PHE A 552 18.55 11.41 9.88
CA PHE A 552 17.75 10.55 9.02
C PHE A 552 16.37 10.28 9.65
N ILE A 553 16.32 10.07 10.97
CA ILE A 553 15.06 10.02 11.73
C ILE A 553 14.28 11.34 11.58
N GLU A 554 14.94 12.49 11.75
CA GLU A 554 14.33 13.80 11.56
C GLU A 554 13.70 13.94 10.16
N ALA A 555 14.37 13.44 9.12
CA ALA A 555 13.85 13.49 7.76
C ALA A 555 12.64 12.56 7.56
N GLN A 556 12.63 11.35 8.16
CA GLN A 556 11.46 10.46 8.12
C GLN A 556 10.24 11.05 8.84
N LEU A 557 10.46 11.92 9.81
CA LEU A 557 9.43 12.57 10.63
C LEU A 557 9.08 13.98 10.17
N ASP A 558 9.61 14.44 9.02
CA ASP A 558 9.34 15.79 8.52
C ASP A 558 7.92 15.92 7.98
N THR A 559 7.19 16.89 8.53
CA THR A 559 5.78 17.16 8.25
C THR A 559 5.54 18.43 7.42
N VAL A 560 6.59 19.03 6.88
CA VAL A 560 6.45 20.23 6.05
C VAL A 560 5.96 19.86 4.65
N SER A 561 4.86 20.45 4.22
CA SER A 561 4.25 20.27 2.90
C SER A 561 4.79 21.28 1.87
N PRO A 562 5.61 20.87 0.90
CA PRO A 562 5.99 21.73 -0.22
C PRO A 562 4.79 22.16 -1.06
N ALA A 563 3.77 21.28 -1.20
CA ALA A 563 2.53 21.61 -1.89
C ALA A 563 1.85 22.84 -1.26
N ALA A 564 1.76 22.87 0.08
CA ALA A 564 1.20 24.02 0.79
C ALA A 564 2.00 25.29 0.55
N ARG A 565 3.31 25.20 0.61
CA ARG A 565 4.21 26.35 0.36
C ARG A 565 4.15 26.87 -1.07
N THR A 566 3.87 26.02 -2.04
CA THR A 566 3.72 26.41 -3.44
C THR A 566 2.31 26.94 -3.73
N LEU A 567 1.28 26.26 -3.28
CA LEU A 567 -0.10 26.57 -3.68
C LEU A 567 -0.70 27.75 -2.91
N LEU A 568 -0.48 27.87 -1.59
CA LEU A 568 -1.08 28.96 -0.80
C LEU A 568 -0.79 30.37 -1.35
N PRO A 569 0.45 30.71 -1.72
CA PRO A 569 0.73 32.03 -2.32
C PRO A 569 0.05 32.24 -3.68
N LEU A 570 -0.26 31.18 -4.42
CA LEU A 570 -0.93 31.25 -5.72
C LEU A 570 -2.44 31.43 -5.55
N ILE A 571 -3.08 30.52 -4.82
CA ILE A 571 -4.54 30.49 -4.67
C ILE A 571 -5.07 31.63 -3.81
N GLY A 572 -4.26 32.11 -2.85
CA GLY A 572 -4.62 33.21 -1.94
C GLY A 572 -4.18 34.58 -2.39
N ARG A 573 -3.42 34.69 -3.48
CA ARG A 573 -2.74 35.93 -3.89
C ARG A 573 -3.60 37.19 -3.80
N ASP A 574 -4.79 37.17 -4.38
CA ASP A 574 -5.70 38.31 -4.45
C ASP A 574 -6.71 38.34 -3.28
N LEU A 575 -6.68 37.32 -2.40
CA LEU A 575 -7.55 37.22 -1.23
C LEU A 575 -6.93 37.76 0.05
N TRP A 576 -5.58 37.88 0.12
CA TRP A 576 -4.87 38.42 1.29
C TRP A 576 -5.16 39.87 1.58
N TYR A 577 -5.53 40.66 0.58
CA TYR A 577 -5.63 42.13 0.61
C TYR A 577 -7.06 42.64 0.53
N THR A 578 -8.04 41.91 0.99
CA THR A 578 -9.44 42.36 1.00
C THR A 578 -9.69 43.36 2.11
N GLY A 579 -9.87 44.60 1.72
CA GLY A 579 -10.43 45.84 2.29
C GLY A 579 -10.93 45.86 3.75
N GLU A 580 -12.06 46.47 4.01
CA GLU A 580 -12.59 46.80 5.34
C GLU A 580 -12.89 45.57 6.23
N ALA A 581 -12.78 45.79 7.56
CA ALA A 581 -13.09 44.78 8.55
C ALA A 581 -14.59 44.42 8.51
N ALA A 582 -14.90 43.18 8.04
CA ALA A 582 -16.27 42.66 8.03
C ALA A 582 -16.82 42.53 9.47
N PRO A 583 -18.14 42.71 9.69
CA PRO A 583 -18.73 42.54 11.00
C PRO A 583 -18.55 41.12 11.57
N GLU A 584 -18.48 40.99 12.89
CA GLU A 584 -18.44 39.68 13.57
C GLU A 584 -19.68 38.85 13.20
N GLY A 585 -19.47 37.53 13.03
CA GLY A 585 -20.53 36.57 12.68
C GLY A 585 -20.86 36.48 11.18
N THR A 586 -20.19 37.26 10.33
CA THR A 586 -20.38 37.19 8.87
C THR A 586 -19.42 36.17 8.23
N PRO A 587 -19.79 35.56 7.07
CA PRO A 587 -18.90 34.71 6.30
C PRO A 587 -17.59 35.40 5.92
N GLU A 588 -17.63 36.67 5.55
CA GLU A 588 -16.49 37.49 5.20
C GLU A 588 -15.50 37.61 6.37
N ARG A 589 -16.02 37.85 7.59
CA ARG A 589 -15.17 37.91 8.80
C ARG A 589 -14.51 36.59 9.08
N ARG A 590 -15.22 35.47 8.90
CA ARG A 590 -14.70 34.15 9.11
C ARG A 590 -13.62 33.79 8.06
N ARG A 591 -13.85 34.10 6.78
CA ARG A 591 -12.86 33.96 5.72
C ARG A 591 -11.60 34.72 6.05
N ARG A 592 -11.72 36.00 6.50
CA ARG A 592 -10.57 36.79 6.90
C ARG A 592 -9.75 36.14 8.01
N ARG A 593 -10.39 35.61 9.05
CA ARG A 593 -9.71 34.89 10.14
C ARG A 593 -8.98 33.66 9.63
N ALA A 594 -9.58 32.88 8.74
CA ALA A 594 -8.94 31.72 8.13
C ALA A 594 -7.70 32.12 7.32
N LEU A 595 -7.80 33.18 6.52
CA LEU A 595 -6.66 33.71 5.75
C LEU A 595 -5.56 34.25 6.69
N ASP A 596 -5.90 34.94 7.77
CA ASP A 596 -4.93 35.46 8.75
C ASP A 596 -4.15 34.31 9.45
N LEU A 597 -4.80 33.15 9.74
CA LEU A 597 -4.13 31.95 10.22
C LEU A 597 -3.17 31.40 9.16
N LEU A 598 -3.67 31.16 7.95
CA LEU A 598 -2.88 30.58 6.86
C LEU A 598 -1.71 31.45 6.43
N ALA A 599 -1.82 32.79 6.52
CA ALA A 599 -0.76 33.73 6.16
C ALA A 599 0.50 33.61 7.03
N ASN A 600 0.35 33.14 8.26
CA ASN A 600 1.44 32.96 9.23
C ASN A 600 1.92 31.51 9.31
N TRP A 601 1.27 30.59 8.60
CA TRP A 601 1.59 29.17 8.64
C TRP A 601 2.78 28.84 7.73
N ASN A 602 3.70 28.06 8.24
CA ASN A 602 4.92 27.65 7.54
C ASN A 602 4.76 26.41 6.64
N GLY A 603 3.56 25.84 6.55
CA GLY A 603 3.28 24.62 5.79
C GLY A 603 3.52 23.31 6.59
N GLU A 604 3.75 23.39 7.90
CA GLU A 604 3.92 22.23 8.77
C GLU A 604 2.57 21.57 9.08
N MET A 605 2.37 20.35 8.63
CA MET A 605 1.16 19.54 8.85
C MET A 605 1.18 18.91 10.24
N ASN A 606 1.22 19.74 11.29
CA ASN A 606 1.30 19.30 12.69
C ASN A 606 -0.11 19.01 13.23
N GLU A 607 -0.27 17.89 13.96
CA GLU A 607 -1.56 17.44 14.49
C GLU A 607 -2.21 18.41 15.47
N HIS A 608 -1.45 19.32 16.09
CA HIS A 608 -1.94 20.29 17.07
C HIS A 608 -2.34 21.63 16.48
N LEU A 609 -2.07 21.87 15.19
CA LEU A 609 -2.33 23.15 14.52
C LEU A 609 -3.71 23.13 13.83
N PRO A 610 -4.37 24.31 13.72
CA PRO A 610 -5.62 24.46 12.98
C PRO A 610 -5.42 24.62 11.46
N GLU A 611 -4.31 25.22 11.04
CA GLU A 611 -4.04 25.61 9.66
C GLU A 611 -4.08 24.44 8.67
N PRO A 612 -3.52 23.25 9.00
CA PRO A 612 -3.58 22.11 8.09
C PRO A 612 -5.00 21.68 7.72
N LEU A 613 -5.94 21.71 8.68
CA LEU A 613 -7.33 21.37 8.42
C LEU A 613 -8.02 22.40 7.51
N ILE A 614 -7.77 23.68 7.75
CA ILE A 614 -8.31 24.77 6.93
C ILE A 614 -7.77 24.66 5.49
N TYR A 615 -6.46 24.47 5.34
CA TYR A 615 -5.79 24.27 4.06
C TYR A 615 -6.32 23.06 3.30
N ALA A 616 -6.35 21.89 3.93
CA ALA A 616 -6.80 20.66 3.28
C ALA A 616 -8.28 20.76 2.84
N ALA A 617 -9.14 21.31 3.68
CA ALA A 617 -10.55 21.52 3.33
C ALA A 617 -10.70 22.51 2.17
N TRP A 618 -9.91 23.59 2.17
CA TRP A 618 -9.92 24.55 1.07
C TRP A 618 -9.48 23.94 -0.25
N LEU A 619 -8.36 23.21 -0.28
CA LEU A 619 -7.88 22.58 -1.50
C LEU A 619 -8.88 21.55 -2.05
N ARG A 620 -9.50 20.77 -1.17
CA ARG A 620 -10.50 19.79 -1.58
C ARG A 620 -11.71 20.47 -2.23
N ALA A 621 -12.25 21.52 -1.60
CA ALA A 621 -13.35 22.30 -2.17
C ALA A 621 -12.95 23.00 -3.47
N LEU A 622 -11.69 23.49 -3.55
CA LEU A 622 -11.15 24.14 -4.74
C LEU A 622 -11.06 23.18 -5.92
N GLN A 623 -10.44 22.01 -5.74
CA GLN A 623 -10.33 21.03 -6.82
C GLN A 623 -11.71 20.58 -7.30
N ASP A 624 -12.63 20.32 -6.39
CA ASP A 624 -13.99 19.95 -6.77
C ASP A 624 -14.68 21.04 -7.62
N ARG A 625 -14.55 22.32 -7.25
CA ARG A 625 -15.11 23.43 -8.02
C ARG A 625 -14.47 23.60 -9.40
N LEU A 626 -13.16 23.33 -9.52
CA LEU A 626 -12.45 23.43 -10.80
C LEU A 626 -12.88 22.34 -11.80
N ILE A 627 -13.25 21.13 -11.30
CA ILE A 627 -13.45 19.98 -12.19
C ILE A 627 -14.89 19.51 -12.31
N ARG A 628 -15.76 19.87 -11.36
CA ARG A 628 -17.09 19.27 -11.21
C ARG A 628 -18.01 19.50 -12.40
N ASP A 629 -18.03 20.69 -12.95
CA ASP A 629 -18.93 21.03 -14.06
C ASP A 629 -18.48 20.45 -15.40
N ASP A 630 -17.18 20.34 -15.62
CA ASP A 630 -16.59 19.72 -16.80
C ASP A 630 -16.68 18.19 -16.77
N LEU A 631 -16.27 17.59 -15.66
CA LEU A 631 -16.22 16.14 -15.51
C LEU A 631 -17.55 15.52 -15.07
N GLY A 632 -18.43 16.30 -14.43
CA GLY A 632 -19.67 15.77 -13.86
C GLY A 632 -19.41 14.68 -12.84
N PRO A 633 -20.08 13.50 -12.92
CA PRO A 633 -19.85 12.41 -11.97
C PRO A 633 -18.42 11.84 -11.97
N LEU A 634 -17.66 12.01 -13.04
CA LEU A 634 -16.27 11.54 -13.12
C LEU A 634 -15.35 12.31 -12.15
N ALA A 635 -15.77 13.51 -11.70
CA ALA A 635 -15.04 14.26 -10.69
C ALA A 635 -14.87 13.49 -9.37
N ASP A 636 -15.77 12.54 -9.06
CA ASP A 636 -15.67 11.70 -7.87
C ASP A 636 -14.49 10.70 -7.92
N ASP A 637 -13.90 10.47 -9.09
CA ASP A 637 -12.69 9.64 -9.24
C ASP A 637 -11.39 10.44 -9.01
N TYR A 638 -11.51 11.75 -8.75
CA TYR A 638 -10.40 12.67 -8.46
C TYR A 638 -10.45 13.12 -6.99
N ASP A 639 -10.61 12.15 -6.09
CA ASP A 639 -10.77 12.37 -4.65
C ASP A 639 -9.53 12.95 -3.97
N HIS A 640 -8.34 12.67 -4.52
CA HIS A 640 -7.08 13.19 -4.01
C HIS A 640 -6.66 14.45 -4.73
N ILE A 641 -6.06 15.35 -3.95
CA ILE A 641 -5.58 16.63 -4.48
C ILE A 641 -4.47 16.40 -5.50
N ARG A 642 -4.53 17.13 -6.61
CA ARG A 642 -3.52 17.13 -7.68
C ARG A 642 -2.79 18.49 -7.72
N PRO A 643 -1.71 18.64 -6.97
CA PRO A 643 -1.04 19.95 -6.84
C PRO A 643 -0.57 20.52 -8.16
N LEU A 644 -0.05 19.68 -9.08
CA LEU A 644 0.39 20.16 -10.39
C LEU A 644 -0.77 20.69 -11.23
N PHE A 645 -1.95 20.08 -11.18
CA PHE A 645 -3.13 20.57 -11.86
C PHE A 645 -3.53 21.96 -11.33
N ILE A 646 -3.65 22.09 -10.00
CA ILE A 646 -4.01 23.39 -9.39
C ILE A 646 -2.95 24.45 -9.72
N GLU A 647 -1.67 24.10 -9.67
CA GLU A 647 -0.58 25.00 -10.02
C GLU A 647 -0.68 25.48 -11.49
N ARG A 648 -0.93 24.56 -12.45
CA ARG A 648 -1.12 24.88 -13.87
C ARG A 648 -2.29 25.86 -14.06
N VAL A 649 -3.43 25.61 -13.42
CA VAL A 649 -4.63 26.45 -13.48
C VAL A 649 -4.34 27.86 -12.97
N PHE A 650 -3.74 27.99 -11.79
CA PHE A 650 -3.48 29.31 -11.17
C PHE A 650 -2.28 30.06 -11.77
N ARG A 651 -1.42 29.38 -12.52
CA ARG A 651 -0.36 29.98 -13.35
C ARG A 651 -0.77 30.23 -14.78
N ASP A 652 -1.97 29.83 -15.16
CA ASP A 652 -2.50 29.90 -16.53
C ASP A 652 -1.56 29.28 -17.57
N VAL A 653 -1.03 28.08 -17.26
CA VAL A 653 -0.13 27.37 -18.17
C VAL A 653 -0.95 26.89 -19.38
N ASP A 654 -0.59 27.33 -20.57
CA ASP A 654 -1.25 27.00 -21.85
C ASP A 654 -2.77 27.25 -21.87
N GLY A 655 -3.24 28.25 -21.09
CA GLY A 655 -4.65 28.61 -20.99
C GLY A 655 -5.45 27.79 -19.97
N ALA A 656 -4.78 27.10 -19.05
CA ALA A 656 -5.43 26.26 -18.05
C ALA A 656 -6.34 27.03 -17.08
N SER A 657 -6.25 28.39 -17.01
CA SER A 657 -7.19 29.19 -16.22
C SER A 657 -8.66 29.04 -16.69
N ALA A 658 -8.89 28.49 -17.90
CA ALA A 658 -10.21 28.11 -18.38
C ALA A 658 -10.98 27.15 -17.46
N TRP A 659 -10.29 26.37 -16.61
CA TRP A 659 -10.91 25.53 -15.59
C TRP A 659 -11.59 26.32 -14.45
N CYS A 660 -11.37 27.63 -14.38
CA CYS A 660 -12.02 28.49 -13.41
C CYS A 660 -13.40 28.99 -13.85
N ASP A 661 -13.72 28.91 -15.16
CA ASP A 661 -15.04 29.29 -15.69
C ASP A 661 -16.06 28.17 -15.46
N VAL A 662 -17.10 28.46 -14.70
CA VAL A 662 -18.20 27.48 -14.48
C VAL A 662 -19.13 27.50 -15.68
N VAL A 663 -19.03 26.51 -16.55
CA VAL A 663 -19.72 26.36 -17.84
C VAL A 663 -21.22 26.68 -17.79
N ARG A 664 -21.88 26.51 -16.66
CA ARG A 664 -23.34 26.70 -16.48
C ARG A 664 -23.70 28.03 -15.84
N SER A 665 -22.75 28.88 -15.51
CA SER A 665 -22.99 30.19 -14.90
C SER A 665 -23.01 31.33 -15.93
N ALA A 666 -23.54 32.51 -15.58
CA ALA A 666 -23.76 33.61 -16.54
C ALA A 666 -22.63 34.66 -16.58
N PRO A 667 -21.85 35.00 -15.55
CA PRO A 667 -20.57 35.61 -15.75
C PRO A 667 -19.46 34.57 -15.80
N THR A 668 -18.41 34.78 -16.59
CA THR A 668 -17.17 34.02 -16.50
C THR A 668 -16.48 34.29 -15.16
N GLU A 669 -16.29 33.26 -14.35
CA GLU A 669 -15.60 33.39 -13.08
C GLU A 669 -14.09 33.49 -13.28
N THR A 670 -13.44 34.26 -12.42
CA THR A 670 -11.98 34.25 -12.32
C THR A 670 -11.51 33.15 -11.36
N CYS A 671 -10.24 32.77 -11.47
CA CYS A 671 -9.66 31.79 -10.52
C CYS A 671 -9.68 32.33 -9.07
N THR A 672 -9.62 33.65 -8.88
CA THR A 672 -9.79 34.32 -7.59
C THR A 672 -11.22 34.10 -7.03
N ASP A 673 -12.24 34.19 -7.89
CA ASP A 673 -13.62 33.98 -7.47
C ASP A 673 -13.84 32.51 -7.05
N ILE A 674 -13.31 31.56 -7.82
CA ILE A 674 -13.38 30.13 -7.50
C ILE A 674 -12.63 29.81 -6.20
N ALA A 675 -11.43 30.36 -6.01
CA ALA A 675 -10.67 30.18 -4.77
C ALA A 675 -11.43 30.73 -3.55
N ARG A 676 -12.06 31.90 -3.69
CA ARG A 676 -12.87 32.53 -2.63
C ARG A 676 -14.10 31.67 -2.29
N LEU A 677 -14.85 31.22 -3.29
CA LEU A 677 -16.02 30.38 -3.10
C LEU A 677 -15.66 29.03 -2.47
N ALA A 678 -14.56 28.45 -2.91
CA ALA A 678 -14.06 27.20 -2.34
C ALA A 678 -13.67 27.33 -0.86
N LEU A 679 -13.06 28.47 -0.48
CA LEU A 679 -12.75 28.72 0.94
C LEU A 679 -14.03 28.88 1.77
N ASP A 680 -15.06 29.56 1.24
CA ASP A 680 -16.35 29.69 1.92
C ASP A 680 -17.00 28.32 2.14
N ASP A 681 -17.00 27.44 1.12
CA ASP A 681 -17.51 26.07 1.23
C ASP A 681 -16.76 25.24 2.28
N ALA A 682 -15.43 25.35 2.25
CA ALA A 682 -14.57 24.66 3.23
C ALA A 682 -14.87 25.12 4.67
N LEU A 683 -15.07 26.42 4.88
CA LEU A 683 -15.39 26.96 6.20
C LEU A 683 -16.79 26.56 6.68
N VAL A 684 -17.76 26.45 5.80
CA VAL A 684 -19.09 25.91 6.13
C VAL A 684 -18.97 24.45 6.55
N TRP A 685 -18.26 23.63 5.76
CA TRP A 685 -18.03 22.22 6.07
C TRP A 685 -17.30 22.02 7.41
N ILE A 686 -16.28 22.84 7.68
CA ILE A 686 -15.55 22.82 8.97
C ILE A 686 -16.50 23.16 10.13
N ASP A 687 -17.36 24.18 9.95
CA ASP A 687 -18.28 24.62 11.00
C ASP A 687 -19.26 23.52 11.41
N GLU A 688 -19.85 22.89 10.42
CA GLU A 688 -20.83 21.81 10.63
C GLU A 688 -20.20 20.60 11.35
N ARG A 689 -18.88 20.41 11.24
CA ARG A 689 -18.23 19.19 11.68
C ARG A 689 -17.34 19.36 12.91
N TYR A 690 -16.60 20.44 13.00
CA TYR A 690 -15.61 20.71 14.04
C TYR A 690 -15.94 21.97 14.86
N GLY A 691 -16.95 22.73 14.46
CA GLY A 691 -17.38 23.96 15.12
C GLY A 691 -16.75 25.23 14.53
N SER A 692 -17.23 26.37 15.05
CA SER A 692 -16.96 27.69 14.44
C SER A 692 -15.65 28.32 14.88
N ALA A 693 -15.01 27.84 15.95
CA ALA A 693 -13.82 28.44 16.53
C ALA A 693 -12.55 27.93 15.81
N LEU A 694 -12.12 28.65 14.76
CA LEU A 694 -11.02 28.21 13.89
C LEU A 694 -9.71 27.97 14.64
N GLU A 695 -9.37 28.79 15.62
CA GLU A 695 -8.14 28.70 16.42
C GLU A 695 -8.10 27.47 17.35
N SER A 696 -9.26 26.88 17.62
CA SER A 696 -9.35 25.67 18.46
C SER A 696 -9.31 24.36 17.66
N LEU A 697 -9.33 24.45 16.35
CA LEU A 697 -9.21 23.27 15.48
C LEU A 697 -7.88 22.57 15.72
N ARG A 698 -7.88 21.26 15.48
CA ARG A 698 -6.70 20.41 15.51
C ARG A 698 -6.69 19.52 14.27
N TRP A 699 -5.60 19.53 13.53
CA TRP A 699 -5.44 18.64 12.39
C TRP A 699 -5.64 17.17 12.78
N GLY A 700 -5.06 16.78 13.92
CA GLY A 700 -5.15 15.41 14.43
C GLY A 700 -6.56 14.93 14.83
N ASP A 701 -7.54 15.81 14.97
CA ASP A 701 -8.95 15.40 15.17
C ASP A 701 -9.55 14.88 13.85
N ALA A 702 -9.09 15.38 12.70
CA ALA A 702 -9.49 14.94 11.38
C ALA A 702 -8.54 13.87 10.81
N HIS A 703 -7.23 14.03 11.03
CA HIS A 703 -6.16 13.20 10.48
C HIS A 703 -5.73 12.12 11.47
N GLN A 704 -6.65 11.21 11.77
CA GLN A 704 -6.37 10.07 12.63
C GLN A 704 -5.92 8.87 11.81
N ALA A 705 -4.78 8.27 12.17
CA ALA A 705 -4.37 6.99 11.63
C ALA A 705 -5.38 5.91 12.01
N ARG A 706 -5.95 5.25 11.02
CA ARG A 706 -7.01 4.24 11.16
C ARG A 706 -6.47 2.86 10.85
N HIS A 707 -6.06 2.13 11.89
CA HIS A 707 -5.71 0.72 11.76
C HIS A 707 -6.95 -0.10 12.06
N ASP A 708 -7.70 -0.44 11.02
CA ASP A 708 -8.90 -1.26 11.15
C ASP A 708 -8.54 -2.74 11.07
N HIS A 709 -9.11 -3.53 11.98
CA HIS A 709 -9.03 -4.98 11.87
C HIS A 709 -9.95 -5.43 10.73
N PRO A 710 -9.44 -6.15 9.69
CA PRO A 710 -10.17 -6.40 8.45
C PRO A 710 -11.52 -7.09 8.61
N VAL A 711 -11.71 -7.82 9.70
CA VAL A 711 -12.92 -8.60 9.95
C VAL A 711 -13.60 -8.22 11.26
N LEU A 712 -12.88 -8.24 12.38
CA LEU A 712 -13.45 -7.92 13.70
C LEU A 712 -13.76 -6.43 13.84
N GLY A 713 -13.08 -5.58 13.08
CA GLY A 713 -13.29 -4.13 13.05
C GLY A 713 -14.68 -3.70 12.58
N GLU A 714 -15.40 -4.59 11.88
CA GLU A 714 -16.79 -4.35 11.47
C GLU A 714 -17.82 -4.92 12.45
N VAL A 715 -17.39 -5.78 13.38
CA VAL A 715 -18.29 -6.42 14.34
C VAL A 715 -18.66 -5.39 15.44
N PRO A 716 -19.95 -5.09 15.63
CA PRO A 716 -20.38 -4.21 16.71
C PRO A 716 -19.80 -4.64 18.05
N VAL A 717 -19.37 -3.69 18.88
CA VAL A 717 -18.67 -3.89 20.15
C VAL A 717 -17.20 -4.31 19.97
N LEU A 718 -16.86 -5.34 19.18
CA LEU A 718 -15.46 -5.78 19.01
C LEU A 718 -14.59 -4.70 18.37
N ARG A 719 -15.15 -3.90 17.46
CA ARG A 719 -14.43 -2.79 16.80
C ARG A 719 -13.77 -1.81 17.80
N TYR A 720 -14.32 -1.65 18.99
CA TYR A 720 -13.75 -0.77 20.01
C TYR A 720 -12.50 -1.34 20.69
N PHE A 721 -12.24 -2.63 20.51
CA PHE A 721 -11.09 -3.33 21.07
C PHE A 721 -10.08 -3.74 19.98
N THR A 722 -10.52 -3.83 18.73
CA THR A 722 -9.70 -4.32 17.62
C THR A 722 -9.21 -3.21 16.68
N ASN A 723 -9.93 -2.09 16.58
CA ASN A 723 -9.53 -0.97 15.75
C ASN A 723 -8.69 0.02 16.57
N ILE A 724 -7.58 0.46 15.97
CA ILE A 724 -6.67 1.42 16.61
C ILE A 724 -6.88 2.79 15.94
N ARG A 725 -6.95 3.83 16.77
CA ARG A 725 -7.12 5.22 16.35
C ARG A 725 -6.08 6.08 17.01
N GLN A 726 -5.29 6.80 16.22
CA GLN A 726 -4.22 7.65 16.72
C GLN A 726 -4.18 8.96 15.93
N SER A 727 -4.20 10.09 16.64
CA SER A 727 -3.94 11.40 16.07
C SER A 727 -2.53 11.42 15.47
N THR A 728 -2.37 11.93 14.26
CA THR A 728 -1.09 11.96 13.56
C THR A 728 -0.83 13.29 12.85
N SER A 729 0.42 13.70 12.87
CA SER A 729 0.96 14.75 12.00
C SER A 729 1.23 14.21 10.59
N GLY A 730 1.62 15.09 9.67
CA GLY A 730 1.87 14.76 8.27
C GLY A 730 0.63 14.97 7.40
N GLY A 731 0.75 14.63 6.13
CA GLY A 731 -0.31 14.76 5.14
C GLY A 731 0.11 14.12 3.82
N ASP A 732 -0.69 14.32 2.76
CA ASP A 732 -0.52 13.64 1.48
C ASP A 732 0.86 13.87 0.84
N PHE A 733 1.46 15.06 1.05
CA PHE A 733 2.67 15.54 0.35
C PHE A 733 3.84 15.84 1.30
N THR A 734 3.87 15.24 2.48
CA THR A 734 4.98 15.36 3.43
C THR A 734 5.85 14.10 3.41
N LEU A 735 7.11 14.17 3.88
CA LEU A 735 7.96 12.98 4.00
C LEU A 735 7.38 12.00 5.01
N GLN A 736 6.99 12.48 6.20
CA GLN A 736 6.10 11.72 7.08
C GLN A 736 4.71 11.69 6.46
N ARG A 737 4.54 10.88 5.43
CA ARG A 737 3.30 10.82 4.68
C ARG A 737 2.18 10.23 5.51
N GLY A 738 1.03 10.92 5.51
CA GLY A 738 -0.25 10.42 6.00
C GLY A 738 -1.28 10.69 4.92
N LEU A 739 -1.51 9.68 4.02
CA LEU A 739 -2.44 9.85 2.92
C LEU A 739 -3.87 9.82 3.45
N THR A 740 -4.59 10.87 3.11
CA THR A 740 -5.99 11.04 3.50
C THR A 740 -6.90 10.10 2.71
N LEU A 741 -8.08 9.76 3.28
CA LEU A 741 -9.07 8.92 2.62
C LEU A 741 -9.65 9.56 1.34
N GLY A 742 -9.69 10.90 1.25
CA GLY A 742 -10.16 11.66 0.10
C GLY A 742 -11.68 11.79 0.00
N HIS A 743 -12.46 10.82 0.44
CA HIS A 743 -13.91 10.77 0.25
C HIS A 743 -14.69 10.44 1.53
N GLY A 744 -16.01 10.33 1.39
CA GLY A 744 -16.90 9.91 2.45
C GLY A 744 -17.07 10.94 3.57
N ARG A 745 -17.42 10.43 4.77
CA ARG A 745 -17.73 11.28 5.92
C ARG A 745 -16.48 11.89 6.53
N ASP A 746 -15.37 11.17 6.57
CA ASP A 746 -14.10 11.55 7.21
C ASP A 746 -12.96 11.62 6.17
N PRO A 747 -13.03 12.57 5.20
CA PRO A 747 -12.15 12.57 4.05
C PRO A 747 -10.68 12.77 4.41
N PHE A 748 -10.38 13.33 5.58
CA PHE A 748 -9.03 13.59 6.04
C PHE A 748 -8.48 12.52 6.98
N ALA A 749 -9.22 11.40 7.19
CA ALA A 749 -8.69 10.28 7.95
C ALA A 749 -7.40 9.77 7.30
N ASN A 750 -6.37 9.57 8.10
CA ASN A 750 -5.11 8.98 7.65
C ASN A 750 -5.29 7.46 7.53
N VAL A 751 -5.26 6.94 6.31
CA VAL A 751 -5.52 5.51 6.05
C VAL A 751 -4.33 4.78 5.44
N HIS A 752 -3.26 5.52 5.08
CA HIS A 752 -2.10 4.97 4.41
C HIS A 752 -0.86 5.80 4.75
N GLY A 753 0.21 5.17 5.19
CA GLY A 753 1.44 5.85 5.57
C GLY A 753 2.53 4.87 5.99
N ALA A 754 3.56 5.35 6.68
CA ALA A 754 4.69 4.54 7.12
C ALA A 754 4.25 3.44 8.08
N THR A 755 4.03 2.23 7.58
CA THR A 755 3.68 1.05 8.39
C THR A 755 4.89 0.40 9.06
N TYR A 756 6.08 0.77 8.60
CA TYR A 756 7.39 0.46 9.16
C TYR A 756 8.29 1.70 9.01
N ARG A 757 9.24 1.89 9.89
CA ARG A 757 10.38 2.81 9.73
C ARG A 757 11.63 2.11 10.20
N GLY A 758 12.73 2.26 9.45
CA GLY A 758 14.05 1.78 9.83
C GLY A 758 15.11 2.78 9.46
N VAL A 759 16.16 2.88 10.31
CA VAL A 759 17.39 3.63 10.04
C VAL A 759 18.57 2.74 10.41
N TYR A 760 19.41 2.47 9.44
CA TYR A 760 20.54 1.56 9.52
C TYR A 760 21.84 2.34 9.49
N ASP A 761 22.69 2.12 10.49
CA ASP A 761 23.94 2.87 10.69
C ASP A 761 25.13 1.91 10.69
N PHE A 762 25.92 1.95 9.64
CA PHE A 762 27.10 1.08 9.51
C PHE A 762 28.38 1.64 10.16
N ALA A 763 28.30 2.81 10.81
CA ALA A 763 29.34 3.23 11.75
C ALA A 763 29.24 2.45 13.08
N ASP A 764 28.02 2.03 13.46
CA ASP A 764 27.70 1.18 14.60
C ASP A 764 26.41 0.40 14.29
N PRO A 765 26.50 -0.76 13.62
CA PRO A 765 25.34 -1.49 13.14
C PRO A 765 24.30 -1.83 14.22
N ASP A 766 24.72 -2.08 15.46
CA ASP A 766 23.81 -2.37 16.57
C ASP A 766 23.10 -1.13 17.13
N SER A 767 23.52 0.07 16.73
CA SER A 767 22.79 1.32 17.00
C SER A 767 21.65 1.56 16.01
N SER A 768 21.51 0.72 14.98
CA SER A 768 20.37 0.76 14.04
C SER A 768 19.05 0.60 14.76
N VAL A 769 18.00 1.20 14.20
CA VAL A 769 16.68 1.26 14.84
C VAL A 769 15.55 0.97 13.87
N PHE A 770 14.45 0.44 14.37
CA PHE A 770 13.24 0.20 13.58
C PHE A 770 11.97 0.34 14.41
N ILE A 771 10.80 0.39 13.75
CA ILE A 771 9.50 0.43 14.42
C ILE A 771 8.39 -0.01 13.45
N SER A 772 7.34 -0.64 13.96
CA SER A 772 6.10 -0.95 13.23
C SER A 772 4.94 -0.08 13.74
N SER A 773 3.95 0.17 12.89
CA SER A 773 2.80 1.03 13.22
C SER A 773 1.79 0.43 14.20
N THR A 774 1.87 -0.88 14.48
CA THR A 774 1.11 -1.59 15.53
C THR A 774 2.06 -2.45 16.36
N GLY A 775 1.58 -3.52 17.00
CA GLY A 775 2.46 -4.47 17.70
C GLY A 775 2.74 -5.73 16.87
N GLN A 776 3.48 -6.66 17.45
CA GLN A 776 3.86 -7.92 16.82
C GLN A 776 2.70 -8.92 16.74
N SER A 777 1.82 -8.94 17.74
CA SER A 777 0.73 -9.92 17.84
C SER A 777 -0.49 -9.50 17.03
N GLY A 778 -1.11 -10.45 16.32
CA GLY A 778 -2.43 -10.28 15.71
C GLY A 778 -3.59 -10.46 16.69
N HIS A 779 -3.31 -10.81 17.95
CA HIS A 779 -4.32 -11.11 18.94
C HIS A 779 -4.65 -9.88 19.79
N PHE A 780 -5.87 -9.34 19.69
CA PHE A 780 -6.26 -8.07 20.31
C PHE A 780 -6.22 -8.06 21.86
N LEU A 781 -6.13 -9.21 22.54
CA LEU A 781 -5.89 -9.29 23.99
C LEU A 781 -4.41 -9.38 24.34
N SER A 782 -3.51 -9.49 23.37
CA SER A 782 -2.07 -9.48 23.61
C SER A 782 -1.62 -8.08 23.99
N ARG A 783 -0.68 -7.98 24.93
CA ARG A 783 0.00 -6.73 25.21
C ARG A 783 0.81 -6.21 24.02
N HIS A 784 1.16 -7.10 23.07
CA HIS A 784 1.90 -6.79 21.86
C HIS A 784 0.99 -6.58 20.65
N TYR A 785 -0.28 -6.20 20.85
CA TYR A 785 -1.19 -5.89 19.76
C TYR A 785 -0.94 -4.49 19.16
N ASP A 786 -0.71 -3.49 20.02
CA ASP A 786 -0.57 -2.08 19.65
C ASP A 786 0.52 -1.31 20.44
N ASP A 787 1.33 -2.02 21.21
CA ASP A 787 2.35 -1.44 22.08
C ASP A 787 3.41 -0.62 21.33
N LEU A 788 3.80 -1.04 20.12
CA LEU A 788 4.72 -0.29 19.26
C LEU A 788 4.04 0.92 18.61
N GLY A 789 2.72 0.90 18.44
CA GLY A 789 1.97 1.99 17.79
C GLY A 789 2.11 3.33 18.50
N GLN A 790 2.22 3.34 19.84
CA GLN A 790 2.44 4.57 20.61
C GLN A 790 3.84 5.15 20.40
N LEU A 791 4.85 4.29 20.31
CA LEU A 791 6.23 4.69 19.98
C LEU A 791 6.28 5.23 18.53
N TRP A 792 5.72 4.48 17.58
CA TRP A 792 5.63 4.87 16.18
C TRP A 792 4.99 6.26 15.99
N ARG A 793 3.87 6.53 16.67
CA ARG A 793 3.17 7.81 16.62
C ARG A 793 4.04 8.97 17.11
N ARG A 794 4.86 8.74 18.15
CA ARG A 794 5.75 9.74 18.75
C ARG A 794 7.07 9.90 17.98
N GLY A 795 7.30 9.10 16.93
CA GLY A 795 8.59 9.08 16.24
C GLY A 795 9.70 8.40 17.04
N GLU A 796 9.32 7.53 17.96
CA GLU A 796 10.25 6.72 18.76
C GLU A 796 10.47 5.36 18.08
N TYR A 797 11.65 4.79 18.30
CA TYR A 797 12.09 3.54 17.67
C TYR A 797 12.55 2.55 18.74
N ILE A 798 12.66 1.28 18.35
CA ILE A 798 13.30 0.23 19.16
C ILE A 798 14.63 -0.18 18.52
N PRO A 799 15.58 -0.73 19.33
CA PRO A 799 16.88 -1.18 18.81
C PRO A 799 16.74 -2.30 17.77
N MET A 800 17.56 -2.26 16.74
CA MET A 800 17.67 -3.28 15.70
C MET A 800 19.02 -4.00 15.87
N SER A 801 19.23 -4.65 17.01
CA SER A 801 20.49 -5.31 17.35
C SER A 801 20.51 -6.78 16.95
N LEU A 802 21.64 -7.26 16.48
CA LEU A 802 21.93 -8.69 16.26
C LEU A 802 22.53 -9.38 17.48
N ASP A 803 22.82 -8.64 18.56
CA ASP A 803 23.38 -9.17 19.81
C ASP A 803 22.38 -10.08 20.53
N GLU A 804 22.75 -11.36 20.67
CA GLU A 804 21.93 -12.37 21.35
C GLU A 804 21.81 -12.11 22.85
N ASP A 805 22.83 -11.60 23.49
CA ASP A 805 22.83 -11.36 24.93
C ASP A 805 21.88 -10.23 25.29
N LEU A 806 21.76 -9.20 24.45
CA LEU A 806 20.75 -8.15 24.59
C LEU A 806 19.34 -8.71 24.44
N ALA A 807 19.11 -9.56 23.43
CA ALA A 807 17.81 -10.20 23.23
C ALA A 807 17.42 -11.07 24.44
N ARG A 808 18.36 -11.86 24.98
CA ARG A 808 18.13 -12.70 26.16
C ARG A 808 17.90 -11.86 27.42
N ALA A 809 18.65 -10.80 27.62
CA ALA A 809 18.50 -9.89 28.75
C ALA A 809 17.15 -9.17 28.78
N ALA A 810 16.60 -8.85 27.60
CA ALA A 810 15.29 -8.23 27.42
C ALA A 810 14.14 -9.24 27.27
N SER A 811 14.38 -10.54 27.44
CA SER A 811 13.43 -11.60 27.10
C SER A 811 12.17 -11.57 27.97
N VAL A 812 11.01 -11.71 27.31
CA VAL A 812 9.69 -11.87 27.93
C VAL A 812 9.13 -13.27 27.76
N GLY A 813 9.86 -14.16 27.12
CA GLY A 813 9.55 -15.58 26.94
C GLY A 813 10.48 -16.24 25.94
N VAL A 814 10.70 -17.54 26.14
CA VAL A 814 11.53 -18.38 25.24
C VAL A 814 10.76 -19.61 24.81
N THR A 815 10.47 -19.72 23.53
CA THR A 815 9.92 -20.93 22.93
C THR A 815 11.08 -21.82 22.46
N ARG A 816 11.19 -23.03 23.01
CA ARG A 816 12.16 -24.04 22.58
C ARG A 816 11.50 -25.09 21.73
N LEU A 817 11.92 -25.20 20.49
CA LEU A 817 11.52 -26.26 19.59
C LEU A 817 12.63 -27.30 19.58
N VAL A 818 12.35 -28.46 20.15
CA VAL A 818 13.36 -29.52 20.32
C VAL A 818 13.11 -30.67 19.35
N THR A 819 14.19 -31.30 18.88
CA THR A 819 14.09 -32.51 18.06
C THR A 819 13.51 -33.65 18.89
N PRO A 820 12.57 -34.46 18.33
CA PRO A 820 11.92 -35.56 19.08
C PRO A 820 12.88 -36.60 19.64
#